data_9288e7320eb90fca55b1ec503042a555
#
_entry.id   9288e7320eb90fca55b1ec503042a555
#
_cell.length_a   1.000
_cell.length_b   1.000
_cell.length_c   1.000
_cell.angle_alpha   90.00
_cell.angle_beta   90.00
_cell.angle_gamma   90.00
#
_symmetry.space_group_name_H-M   'P 1'
#
loop_
_entity.id
_entity.type
_entity.pdbx_description
1 polymer ?
#
loop_
_entity_poly.entity_id
_entity_poly.type
_entity_poly.pdbx_seq_one_letter_code
_entity_poly.pdbx_strand_id
1 'polypeptide(L)'
;MALHEVQLKGYSVRPGNLSLGTFDSYGIEQLHVTLDDTWSGLAIDATFHNTPSDEGVTMLVDADGLLPVPPEACKQPSKYATITFRGVQDGVQRISCNLPYMVLDHAQVPGANSTATPSENAQALAQMQDLRDGAVDAQRHAEAARDGAANSAVAAKESETNAGQSATAAKTAQSAAETAKAGAETAQKAAASSASSASTFASTATTQAAAAKSSATTAKASEAAAGKSAKEAAASAANLDSAVNTATQKAAAASASAEAAKASESAAASSEAAARKYANSAELAAKTAGEAAAEKLQQMQVIQDDVTAKQAQTATDATAAEKAKVAAEAAQKNAAASETAAADSAAAAKASEDSAAKSAEEAKASTPSSTLDGMYTAMLDGTNTQKIFKLWWPFAVTQSENKYSCLERFAAMLDTAWGDKTYTVRNIHESVSGDASGTPLDDLADGRSAAPLVTDASTGVADWAENDPMTWYVRANAKSLADGTMEVLAVETEAAFDVTGETAPVYCFSPALAVKEWDDGSYLYTSWHMRAGGDYVPMAGDVAPDGTHRLLTWHPAFYGGKNSAGGMTSGAGLLPMPWTSANAALPLARKLTAYDGLWCDCDTQFALMAWRLRHWTLSNSGQLEGCTNYNYQYTLAVAETGVKRVLLTKAQGANLLVGGCVCLGERGSNTNNDRNQAYNHDVFNIAKILSIETVTVDDTEYAAVNLELDSTIDTMTTMLVSTMPWPNGTTEALPGHSDGCIGNLTNGKYPYRIAGMEMQIGSYCEELDPLWQASLVDDDHWHYDVYSCRDSEKLAGSITANYQKVGEFDLPNANKWSWNYIRALNKMAAEAQIPTKFGGSSSTYVKAAFPSPGGAGVYAPWRFGHLYHGGPCGLPCAYGAYGPGFSRWAGVPRLAGSGKKRGEWPA
;
A
#
# COMPACT_ATOMS: atom_id res chain seq x y z
N MET A 1 47.38 34.85 -15.75
CA MET A 1 47.39 35.95 -16.75
C MET A 1 47.70 37.23 -16.02
N ALA A 2 48.55 38.10 -16.61
CA ALA A 2 48.77 39.45 -16.06
C ALA A 2 47.52 40.30 -16.41
N LEU A 3 46.95 40.95 -15.40
CA LEU A 3 45.73 41.74 -15.52
C LEU A 3 46.16 43.25 -15.56
N HIS A 4 45.73 43.96 -16.59
CA HIS A 4 45.92 45.37 -16.74
C HIS A 4 44.65 46.14 -16.57
N GLU A 5 44.58 47.03 -15.59
CA GLU A 5 43.39 47.84 -15.33
C GLU A 5 43.30 48.97 -16.38
N VAL A 6 42.19 49.05 -17.09
CA VAL A 6 41.87 50.07 -18.07
C VAL A 6 40.59 50.80 -17.74
N GLN A 7 40.59 52.07 -17.55
CA GLN A 7 39.42 52.87 -17.26
C GLN A 7 38.99 53.73 -18.47
N LEU A 8 37.76 53.57 -18.93
CA LEU A 8 37.13 54.43 -19.91
C LEU A 8 36.40 55.58 -19.21
N LYS A 9 36.84 56.82 -19.44
CA LYS A 9 36.20 58.02 -18.86
C LYS A 9 35.96 59.10 -19.91
N GLY A 10 34.70 59.34 -20.30
CA GLY A 10 34.34 60.18 -21.42
C GLY A 10 34.96 59.65 -22.69
N TYR A 11 35.84 60.47 -23.32
CA TYR A 11 36.67 60.05 -24.49
C TYR A 11 38.11 59.64 -24.13
N SER A 12 38.50 59.69 -22.87
CA SER A 12 39.81 59.35 -22.41
C SER A 12 39.93 57.93 -21.91
N VAL A 13 41.12 57.33 -22.09
CA VAL A 13 41.49 56.03 -21.58
C VAL A 13 42.59 56.14 -20.54
N ARG A 14 42.57 55.48 -19.46
CA ARG A 14 43.60 55.38 -18.44
C ARG A 14 44.04 53.95 -18.19
N PRO A 15 45.26 53.60 -17.98
CA PRO A 15 46.46 54.50 -18.03
C PRO A 15 46.67 55.07 -19.44
N GLY A 16 47.50 56.09 -19.59
CA GLY A 16 47.77 56.74 -20.88
C GLY A 16 48.67 55.90 -21.82
N ASN A 17 49.20 54.77 -21.37
CA ASN A 17 49.95 53.78 -22.13
C ASN A 17 50.04 52.48 -21.36
N LEU A 18 50.24 51.38 -22.09
CA LEU A 18 50.40 50.03 -21.55
C LEU A 18 51.66 49.33 -22.09
N SER A 19 52.16 48.33 -21.39
CA SER A 19 53.13 47.37 -21.93
C SER A 19 52.46 45.99 -21.93
N LEU A 20 52.27 45.44 -23.12
CA LEU A 20 51.56 44.14 -23.29
C LEU A 20 52.52 42.99 -23.62
N GLY A 21 53.54 42.85 -22.77
CA GLY A 21 54.50 41.72 -22.86
C GLY A 21 55.50 41.84 -23.99
N THR A 22 55.98 40.73 -24.49
CA THR A 22 56.96 40.63 -25.61
C THR A 22 56.27 40.07 -26.85
N PHE A 23 56.89 40.36 -28.05
CA PHE A 23 56.29 39.90 -29.28
C PHE A 23 56.19 38.34 -29.31
N ASP A 24 55.21 37.80 -30.02
CA ASP A 24 54.89 36.41 -30.15
C ASP A 24 54.44 35.76 -28.81
N SER A 25 54.16 36.59 -27.79
CA SER A 25 53.52 36.16 -26.57
C SER A 25 51.98 36.23 -26.68
N TYR A 26 51.31 35.19 -26.27
CA TYR A 26 49.83 35.17 -26.29
C TYR A 26 49.26 34.37 -25.12
N GLY A 27 47.99 34.67 -24.75
CA GLY A 27 47.30 33.94 -23.68
C GLY A 27 47.76 34.24 -22.26
N ILE A 28 48.64 35.23 -22.07
CA ILE A 28 49.22 35.59 -20.77
C ILE A 28 48.82 36.97 -20.26
N GLU A 29 48.27 37.84 -21.15
CA GLU A 29 47.84 39.19 -20.81
C GLU A 29 46.34 39.33 -20.93
N GLN A 30 45.74 40.11 -20.05
CA GLN A 30 44.32 40.40 -20.03
C GLN A 30 44.06 41.84 -19.58
N LEU A 31 43.10 42.52 -20.18
CA LEU A 31 42.66 43.83 -19.73
C LEU A 31 41.39 43.69 -18.89
N HIS A 32 41.28 44.47 -17.83
CA HIS A 32 40.02 44.65 -17.09
C HIS A 32 39.58 46.10 -17.34
N VAL A 33 38.44 46.21 -18.05
CA VAL A 33 37.94 47.49 -18.56
C VAL A 33 36.85 47.98 -17.61
N THR A 34 37.09 49.07 -16.90
CA THR A 34 36.12 49.74 -16.05
C THR A 34 35.50 50.93 -16.77
N LEU A 35 34.19 51.11 -16.62
CA LEU A 35 33.41 52.10 -17.36
C LEU A 35 32.92 53.21 -16.44
N ASP A 36 32.94 54.47 -16.91
CA ASP A 36 32.19 55.53 -16.26
C ASP A 36 30.72 55.57 -16.74
N ASP A 37 29.91 56.43 -16.17
CA ASP A 37 28.49 56.57 -16.51
C ASP A 37 28.21 56.83 -18.00
N THR A 38 29.21 57.39 -18.73
CA THR A 38 29.07 57.72 -20.15
C THR A 38 29.23 56.50 -21.06
N TRP A 39 29.79 55.42 -20.58
CA TRP A 39 29.98 54.13 -21.25
C TRP A 39 29.07 53.04 -20.72
N SER A 40 28.39 53.30 -19.62
CA SER A 40 27.49 52.34 -18.99
C SER A 40 26.36 51.94 -19.95
N GLY A 41 26.09 50.64 -20.03
CA GLY A 41 25.02 50.08 -20.89
C GLY A 41 25.38 49.89 -22.37
N LEU A 42 26.56 50.37 -22.84
CA LEU A 42 27.01 50.10 -24.20
C LEU A 42 27.69 48.73 -24.29
N ALA A 43 27.48 48.02 -25.38
CA ALA A 43 28.28 46.84 -25.73
C ALA A 43 29.67 47.34 -26.19
N ILE A 44 30.71 46.93 -25.49
CA ILE A 44 32.10 47.45 -25.69
C ILE A 44 32.91 46.42 -26.46
N ASP A 45 33.58 46.92 -27.51
CA ASP A 45 34.67 46.21 -28.16
C ASP A 45 35.96 47.02 -28.11
N ALA A 46 37.09 46.36 -28.33
CA ALA A 46 38.41 46.99 -28.41
C ALA A 46 39.15 46.47 -29.65
N THR A 47 39.56 47.38 -30.48
CA THR A 47 40.37 47.06 -31.65
C THR A 47 41.85 47.31 -31.33
N PHE A 48 42.67 46.27 -31.48
CA PHE A 48 44.14 46.30 -31.30
C PHE A 48 44.83 46.46 -32.65
N HIS A 49 45.64 47.50 -32.76
CA HIS A 49 46.50 47.68 -33.87
C HIS A 49 47.94 47.50 -33.36
N ASN A 50 48.65 46.47 -33.78
CA ASN A 50 50.02 46.23 -33.40
C ASN A 50 50.98 47.20 -34.16
N THR A 51 50.61 47.66 -35.37
CA THR A 51 51.27 48.74 -36.13
C THR A 51 50.20 49.69 -36.67
N PRO A 52 50.57 50.99 -36.99
CA PRO A 52 49.63 51.94 -37.48
C PRO A 52 48.98 51.57 -38.86
N SER A 53 49.50 50.56 -39.53
CA SER A 53 49.13 50.20 -40.92
C SER A 53 48.46 48.79 -40.97
N ASP A 54 48.28 48.10 -39.85
CA ASP A 54 47.61 46.81 -39.82
C ASP A 54 46.09 47.05 -39.84
N GLU A 55 45.33 45.98 -40.18
CA GLU A 55 43.85 46.01 -40.20
C GLU A 55 43.25 46.04 -38.80
N GLY A 56 44.07 45.80 -37.77
CA GLY A 56 43.63 45.68 -36.38
C GLY A 56 42.80 44.44 -36.12
N VAL A 57 42.75 44.01 -34.88
CA VAL A 57 41.93 42.90 -34.44
C VAL A 57 40.95 43.35 -33.35
N THR A 58 39.68 43.12 -33.56
CA THR A 58 38.63 43.55 -32.64
C THR A 58 38.23 42.42 -31.72
N MET A 59 38.21 42.71 -30.41
CA MET A 59 37.82 41.80 -29.34
C MET A 59 36.62 42.38 -28.57
N LEU A 60 35.67 41.59 -28.21
CA LEU A 60 34.57 42.02 -27.37
C LEU A 60 34.98 41.98 -25.91
N VAL A 61 34.60 42.99 -25.14
CA VAL A 61 34.72 43.00 -23.68
C VAL A 61 33.56 42.15 -23.11
N ASP A 62 33.87 41.24 -22.23
CA ASP A 62 32.85 40.40 -21.61
C ASP A 62 32.05 41.17 -20.54
N ALA A 63 31.02 40.45 -19.94
CA ALA A 63 30.12 41.06 -18.95
C ALA A 63 30.83 41.48 -17.66
N ASP A 64 31.97 40.86 -17.35
CA ASP A 64 32.79 41.14 -16.17
C ASP A 64 33.84 42.22 -16.44
N GLY A 65 33.81 42.81 -17.64
CA GLY A 65 34.78 43.82 -18.09
C GLY A 65 36.13 43.22 -18.49
N LEU A 66 36.25 41.94 -18.67
CA LEU A 66 37.52 41.27 -18.98
C LEU A 66 37.69 41.15 -20.50
N LEU A 67 38.90 41.30 -20.94
CA LEU A 67 39.28 41.26 -22.33
C LEU A 67 40.66 40.59 -22.46
N PRO A 68 40.76 39.38 -22.98
CA PRO A 68 42.06 38.77 -23.27
C PRO A 68 42.75 39.52 -24.42
N VAL A 69 44.08 39.70 -24.30
CA VAL A 69 44.86 40.35 -25.38
C VAL A 69 45.02 39.34 -26.52
N PRO A 70 44.60 39.71 -27.78
CA PRO A 70 44.67 38.77 -28.89
C PRO A 70 46.13 38.57 -29.34
N PRO A 71 46.49 37.40 -29.87
CA PRO A 71 47.82 37.12 -30.36
C PRO A 71 48.33 38.12 -31.37
N GLU A 72 47.43 38.66 -32.20
CA GLU A 72 47.78 39.67 -33.22
C GLU A 72 48.24 40.99 -32.64
N ALA A 73 47.83 41.32 -31.40
CA ALA A 73 48.26 42.53 -30.70
C ALA A 73 49.76 42.49 -30.34
N CYS A 74 50.34 41.31 -30.26
CA CYS A 74 51.77 41.09 -29.91
C CYS A 74 52.58 40.43 -31.04
N LYS A 75 52.08 40.49 -32.29
CA LYS A 75 52.65 39.80 -33.44
C LYS A 75 54.02 40.24 -33.87
N GLN A 76 54.41 41.46 -33.53
CA GLN A 76 55.74 42.02 -33.76
C GLN A 76 56.08 43.08 -32.71
N PRO A 77 57.40 43.36 -32.44
CA PRO A 77 57.77 44.42 -31.54
C PRO A 77 57.24 45.77 -32.04
N SER A 78 56.61 46.53 -31.16
CA SER A 78 56.01 47.81 -31.54
C SER A 78 56.11 48.86 -30.43
N LYS A 79 56.42 50.10 -30.77
CA LYS A 79 56.29 51.26 -29.91
C LYS A 79 55.13 52.18 -30.28
N TYR A 80 54.42 51.80 -31.33
CA TYR A 80 53.33 52.59 -31.91
C TYR A 80 52.00 51.87 -32.00
N ALA A 81 51.89 50.74 -31.26
CA ALA A 81 50.68 49.96 -31.14
C ALA A 81 49.59 50.74 -30.41
N THR A 82 48.34 50.54 -30.75
CA THR A 82 47.22 51.23 -30.12
C THR A 82 46.03 50.37 -29.95
N ILE A 83 45.25 50.62 -28.89
CA ILE A 83 43.94 50.07 -28.67
C ILE A 83 42.89 51.15 -28.74
N THR A 84 41.82 50.94 -29.49
CA THR A 84 40.68 51.84 -29.57
C THR A 84 39.47 51.12 -29.06
N PHE A 85 38.78 51.68 -28.07
CA PHE A 85 37.50 51.10 -27.56
C PHE A 85 36.34 51.75 -28.26
N ARG A 86 35.38 50.94 -28.65
CA ARG A 86 34.08 51.32 -29.22
C ARG A 86 32.97 50.77 -28.37
N GLY A 87 31.98 51.59 -28.05
CA GLY A 87 30.74 51.19 -27.39
C GLY A 87 29.54 51.47 -28.26
N VAL A 88 28.66 50.53 -28.43
CA VAL A 88 27.47 50.64 -29.28
C VAL A 88 26.23 50.13 -28.55
N GLN A 89 25.13 50.87 -28.63
CA GLN A 89 23.81 50.47 -28.21
C GLN A 89 22.73 51.30 -28.91
N ASP A 90 21.69 50.68 -29.46
CA ASP A 90 20.47 51.32 -29.98
C ASP A 90 20.77 52.52 -30.96
N GLY A 91 21.73 52.37 -31.83
CA GLY A 91 22.12 53.39 -32.80
C GLY A 91 23.04 54.47 -32.21
N VAL A 92 23.45 54.41 -30.98
CA VAL A 92 24.45 55.26 -30.35
C VAL A 92 25.81 54.56 -30.45
N GLN A 93 26.80 55.29 -30.92
CA GLN A 93 28.21 54.84 -30.96
C GLN A 93 29.10 55.82 -30.24
N ARG A 94 29.98 55.30 -29.35
CA ARG A 94 31.03 56.05 -28.69
C ARG A 94 32.38 55.42 -29.01
N ILE A 95 33.37 56.26 -29.26
CA ILE A 95 34.73 55.81 -29.55
C ILE A 95 35.69 56.55 -28.58
N SER A 96 36.63 55.81 -27.98
CA SER A 96 37.64 56.37 -27.12
C SER A 96 38.79 57.07 -27.94
N CYS A 97 39.64 57.82 -27.26
CA CYS A 97 40.97 58.08 -27.80
C CYS A 97 41.81 56.80 -27.85
N ASN A 98 42.82 56.75 -28.68
CA ASN A 98 43.74 55.64 -28.77
C ASN A 98 44.49 55.47 -27.46
N LEU A 99 44.52 54.23 -26.91
CA LEU A 99 45.38 53.81 -25.80
C LEU A 99 46.67 53.23 -26.42
N PRO A 100 47.81 53.94 -26.38
CA PRO A 100 49.09 53.42 -26.85
C PRO A 100 49.49 52.21 -26.00
N TYR A 101 50.03 51.18 -26.64
CA TYR A 101 50.72 50.10 -25.92
C TYR A 101 52.02 49.75 -26.61
N MET A 102 52.90 49.11 -25.86
CA MET A 102 54.24 48.71 -26.32
C MET A 102 54.34 47.18 -26.23
N VAL A 103 54.91 46.60 -27.28
CA VAL A 103 55.31 45.19 -27.34
C VAL A 103 56.85 45.16 -27.40
N LEU A 104 57.44 44.51 -26.43
CA LEU A 104 58.90 44.45 -26.28
C LEU A 104 59.51 43.43 -27.26
N ASP A 105 60.74 43.66 -27.67
CA ASP A 105 61.49 42.73 -28.49
C ASP A 105 62.19 41.68 -27.63
N HIS A 106 62.41 40.46 -28.16
CA HIS A 106 63.16 39.37 -27.53
C HIS A 106 63.97 38.57 -28.56
N ALA A 107 64.96 37.83 -28.10
CA ALA A 107 65.67 36.92 -28.97
C ALA A 107 64.70 35.83 -29.48
N GLN A 108 64.74 35.56 -30.78
CA GLN A 108 63.85 34.60 -31.42
C GLN A 108 63.88 33.24 -30.74
N VAL A 109 62.74 32.76 -30.29
CA VAL A 109 62.52 31.40 -29.79
C VAL A 109 61.58 30.73 -30.74
N PRO A 110 61.84 29.48 -31.24
CA PRO A 110 60.90 28.76 -32.07
C PRO A 110 59.61 28.46 -31.25
N GLY A 111 58.53 29.17 -31.54
CA GLY A 111 57.27 29.04 -30.89
C GLY A 111 56.23 28.31 -31.79
N ALA A 112 55.20 27.74 -31.19
CA ALA A 112 54.04 27.26 -31.91
C ALA A 112 53.24 28.45 -32.47
N ASN A 113 52.72 28.36 -33.68
CA ASN A 113 51.87 29.39 -34.25
C ASN A 113 50.60 29.57 -33.42
N SER A 114 50.25 30.82 -33.05
CA SER A 114 48.97 31.13 -32.42
C SER A 114 47.84 30.93 -33.43
N THR A 115 46.68 30.56 -32.95
CA THR A 115 45.46 30.55 -33.76
C THR A 115 44.96 31.96 -33.98
N ALA A 116 44.48 32.27 -35.20
CA ALA A 116 43.93 33.57 -35.49
C ALA A 116 42.73 33.90 -34.58
N THR A 117 42.64 35.16 -34.14
CA THR A 117 41.50 35.62 -33.33
C THR A 117 40.21 35.53 -34.14
N PRO A 118 39.12 35.00 -33.57
CA PRO A 118 37.82 34.93 -34.23
C PRO A 118 37.32 36.33 -34.63
N SER A 119 36.53 36.40 -35.69
CA SER A 119 35.94 37.67 -36.11
C SER A 119 35.00 38.24 -35.02
N GLU A 120 34.74 39.55 -35.05
CA GLU A 120 33.85 40.25 -34.13
C GLU A 120 32.45 39.54 -34.04
N ASN A 121 31.91 39.16 -35.20
CA ASN A 121 30.64 38.42 -35.23
C ASN A 121 30.74 37.05 -34.55
N ALA A 122 31.85 36.34 -34.71
CA ALA A 122 32.05 35.03 -34.05
C ALA A 122 32.23 35.18 -32.53
N GLN A 123 32.92 36.24 -32.10
CA GLN A 123 33.07 36.59 -30.69
C GLN A 123 31.73 36.99 -30.07
N ALA A 124 30.91 37.82 -30.77
CA ALA A 124 29.58 38.20 -30.33
C ALA A 124 28.64 37.00 -30.25
N LEU A 125 28.71 36.08 -31.21
CA LEU A 125 27.91 34.85 -31.21
C LEU A 125 28.29 33.94 -30.02
N ALA A 126 29.59 33.80 -29.73
CA ALA A 126 30.08 33.03 -28.60
C ALA A 126 29.57 33.60 -27.25
N GLN A 127 29.70 34.92 -27.07
CA GLN A 127 29.19 35.60 -25.86
C GLN A 127 27.67 35.48 -25.73
N MET A 128 26.91 35.60 -26.86
CA MET A 128 25.48 35.39 -26.84
C MET A 128 25.11 33.93 -26.48
N GLN A 129 25.90 32.96 -26.91
CA GLN A 129 25.71 31.57 -26.55
C GLN A 129 25.95 31.33 -25.04
N ASP A 130 27.06 31.88 -24.52
CA ASP A 130 27.38 31.79 -23.09
C ASP A 130 26.32 32.49 -22.23
N LEU A 131 25.85 33.69 -22.64
CA LEU A 131 24.78 34.40 -21.94
C LEU A 131 23.46 33.63 -21.99
N ARG A 132 23.12 33.01 -23.13
CA ARG A 132 21.94 32.17 -23.29
C ARG A 132 22.03 30.95 -22.38
N ASP A 133 23.18 30.27 -22.38
CA ASP A 133 23.38 29.07 -21.60
C ASP A 133 23.39 29.41 -20.11
N GLY A 134 23.98 30.55 -19.73
CA GLY A 134 23.86 31.08 -18.36
C GLY A 134 22.43 31.46 -17.96
N ALA A 135 21.65 32.05 -18.89
CA ALA A 135 20.22 32.32 -18.65
C ALA A 135 19.38 31.05 -18.51
N VAL A 136 19.66 30.03 -19.32
CA VAL A 136 19.00 28.70 -19.22
C VAL A 136 19.35 28.04 -17.89
N ASP A 137 20.61 28.12 -17.46
CA ASP A 137 21.02 27.60 -16.16
C ASP A 137 20.38 28.36 -15.00
N ALA A 138 20.34 29.71 -15.09
CA ALA A 138 19.65 30.52 -14.09
C ALA A 138 18.13 30.21 -14.04
N GLN A 139 17.50 30.03 -15.19
CA GLN A 139 16.10 29.62 -15.26
C GLN A 139 15.89 28.25 -14.62
N ARG A 140 16.75 27.28 -14.93
CA ARG A 140 16.69 25.93 -14.35
C ARG A 140 16.88 25.96 -12.82
N HIS A 141 17.80 26.77 -12.33
CA HIS A 141 17.99 26.96 -10.90
C HIS A 141 16.79 27.64 -10.23
N ALA A 142 16.18 28.63 -10.90
CA ALA A 142 14.99 29.29 -10.43
C ALA A 142 13.77 28.33 -10.41
N GLU A 143 13.63 27.49 -11.43
CA GLU A 143 12.61 26.44 -11.48
C GLU A 143 12.84 25.41 -10.38
N ALA A 144 14.06 24.93 -10.20
CA ALA A 144 14.41 24.01 -9.12
C ALA A 144 14.18 24.63 -7.72
N ALA A 145 14.49 25.90 -7.55
CA ALA A 145 14.23 26.63 -6.30
C ALA A 145 12.71 26.79 -6.06
N ARG A 146 11.94 27.09 -7.11
CA ARG A 146 10.48 27.17 -7.05
C ARG A 146 9.86 25.83 -6.71
N ASP A 147 10.33 24.75 -7.35
CA ASP A 147 9.87 23.40 -7.09
C ASP A 147 10.26 22.95 -5.68
N GLY A 148 11.48 23.31 -5.23
CA GLY A 148 11.92 23.12 -3.84
C GLY A 148 11.04 23.87 -2.84
N ALA A 149 10.66 25.11 -3.14
CA ALA A 149 9.74 25.89 -2.32
C ALA A 149 8.31 25.31 -2.33
N ALA A 150 7.85 24.85 -3.50
CA ALA A 150 6.55 24.18 -3.61
C ALA A 150 6.53 22.86 -2.81
N ASN A 151 7.58 22.05 -2.92
CA ASN A 151 7.73 20.82 -2.14
C ASN A 151 7.82 21.11 -0.63
N SER A 152 8.52 22.17 -0.24
CA SER A 152 8.58 22.62 1.16
C SER A 152 7.21 23.09 1.67
N ALA A 153 6.42 23.77 0.84
CA ALA A 153 5.06 24.18 1.17
C ALA A 153 4.11 22.96 1.29
N VAL A 154 4.26 21.98 0.41
CA VAL A 154 3.53 20.70 0.51
C VAL A 154 3.91 19.96 1.79
N ALA A 155 5.20 19.82 2.07
CA ALA A 155 5.68 19.18 3.30
C ALA A 155 5.25 19.92 4.57
N ALA A 156 5.21 21.26 4.54
CA ALA A 156 4.67 22.05 5.63
C ALA A 156 3.16 21.81 5.84
N LYS A 157 2.40 21.73 4.74
CA LYS A 157 0.97 21.44 4.77
C LYS A 157 0.67 20.00 5.21
N GLU A 158 1.52 19.05 4.81
CA GLU A 158 1.47 17.67 5.32
C GLU A 158 1.78 17.62 6.81
N SER A 159 2.79 18.37 7.26
CA SER A 159 3.14 18.50 8.68
C SER A 159 2.01 19.13 9.49
N GLU A 160 1.34 20.15 8.96
CA GLU A 160 0.14 20.75 9.58
C GLU A 160 -1.02 19.74 9.63
N THR A 161 -1.23 18.99 8.54
CA THR A 161 -2.24 17.94 8.49
C THR A 161 -1.94 16.83 9.48
N ASN A 162 -0.69 16.38 9.54
CA ASN A 162 -0.22 15.36 10.49
C ASN A 162 -0.32 15.85 11.95
N ALA A 163 -0.02 17.13 12.21
CA ALA A 163 -0.23 17.74 13.51
C ALA A 163 -1.73 17.82 13.88
N GLY A 164 -2.59 18.15 12.92
CA GLY A 164 -4.05 18.10 13.07
C GLY A 164 -4.57 16.70 13.34
N GLN A 165 -4.07 15.70 12.62
CA GLN A 165 -4.40 14.29 12.85
C GLN A 165 -3.90 13.81 14.21
N SER A 166 -2.69 14.20 14.60
CA SER A 166 -2.12 13.88 15.91
C SER A 166 -2.92 14.53 17.05
N ALA A 167 -3.36 15.78 16.88
CA ALA A 167 -4.23 16.45 17.84
C ALA A 167 -5.61 15.77 17.93
N THR A 168 -6.15 15.31 16.80
CA THR A 168 -7.40 14.54 16.75
C THR A 168 -7.24 13.18 17.41
N ALA A 169 -6.14 12.47 17.12
CA ALA A 169 -5.81 11.19 17.75
C ALA A 169 -5.61 11.34 19.27
N ALA A 170 -4.95 12.42 19.72
CA ALA A 170 -4.80 12.73 21.14
C ALA A 170 -6.15 12.99 21.81
N LYS A 171 -7.05 13.73 21.14
CA LYS A 171 -8.40 13.98 21.64
C LYS A 171 -9.25 12.70 21.70
N THR A 172 -9.10 11.84 20.71
CA THR A 172 -9.74 10.51 20.68
C THR A 172 -9.21 9.62 21.80
N ALA A 173 -7.89 9.62 22.00
CA ALA A 173 -7.24 8.88 23.09
C ALA A 173 -7.68 9.42 24.48
N GLN A 174 -7.82 10.74 24.62
CA GLN A 174 -8.35 11.34 25.83
C GLN A 174 -9.79 10.91 26.10
N SER A 175 -10.66 10.96 25.08
CA SER A 175 -12.06 10.51 25.22
C SER A 175 -12.13 9.00 25.52
N ALA A 176 -11.26 8.19 24.94
CA ALA A 176 -11.16 6.78 25.24
C ALA A 176 -10.69 6.55 26.69
N ALA A 177 -9.73 7.33 27.17
CA ALA A 177 -9.26 7.29 28.57
C ALA A 177 -10.36 7.72 29.57
N GLU A 178 -11.15 8.75 29.22
CA GLU A 178 -12.29 9.17 30.01
C GLU A 178 -13.39 8.10 30.05
N THR A 179 -13.64 7.44 28.91
CA THR A 179 -14.57 6.30 28.82
C THR A 179 -14.08 5.10 29.62
N ALA A 180 -12.78 4.79 29.53
CA ALA A 180 -12.16 3.72 30.32
C ALA A 180 -12.22 4.04 31.81
N LYS A 181 -12.01 5.29 32.21
CA LYS A 181 -12.14 5.75 33.58
C LYS A 181 -13.58 5.60 34.08
N ALA A 182 -14.58 6.04 33.32
CA ALA A 182 -15.99 5.85 33.66
C ALA A 182 -16.37 4.35 33.75
N GLY A 183 -15.83 3.54 32.84
CA GLY A 183 -15.95 2.08 32.89
C GLY A 183 -15.35 1.47 34.17
N ALA A 184 -14.15 1.93 34.55
CA ALA A 184 -13.49 1.50 35.80
C ALA A 184 -14.27 1.91 37.06
N GLU A 185 -14.83 3.14 37.09
CA GLU A 185 -15.68 3.61 38.18
C GLU A 185 -16.99 2.81 38.26
N THR A 186 -17.56 2.43 37.10
CA THR A 186 -18.74 1.55 37.04
C THR A 186 -18.43 0.15 37.53
N ALA A 187 -17.27 -0.41 37.12
CA ALA A 187 -16.79 -1.69 37.59
C ALA A 187 -16.50 -1.69 39.10
N GLN A 188 -15.94 -0.59 39.60
CA GLN A 188 -15.70 -0.40 41.03
C GLN A 188 -17.02 -0.34 41.83
N LYS A 189 -18.03 0.36 41.32
CA LYS A 189 -19.37 0.38 41.92
C LYS A 189 -20.02 -1.01 41.89
N ALA A 190 -19.89 -1.73 40.77
CA ALA A 190 -20.38 -3.10 40.65
C ALA A 190 -19.66 -4.05 41.61
N ALA A 191 -18.35 -3.92 41.76
CA ALA A 191 -17.54 -4.68 42.73
C ALA A 191 -17.96 -4.36 44.18
N ALA A 192 -18.20 -3.09 44.49
CA ALA A 192 -18.70 -2.69 45.81
C ALA A 192 -20.12 -3.25 46.10
N SER A 193 -21.00 -3.23 45.08
CA SER A 193 -22.33 -3.87 45.16
C SER A 193 -22.23 -5.38 45.32
N SER A 194 -21.30 -6.02 44.59
CA SER A 194 -21.03 -7.45 44.73
C SER A 194 -20.47 -7.83 46.10
N ALA A 195 -19.58 -7.00 46.66
CA ALA A 195 -19.03 -7.15 48.02
C ALA A 195 -20.12 -6.98 49.09
N SER A 196 -21.05 -6.02 48.89
CA SER A 196 -22.21 -5.85 49.77
C SER A 196 -23.16 -7.07 49.71
N SER A 197 -23.40 -7.54 48.47
CA SER A 197 -24.21 -8.77 48.28
C SER A 197 -23.54 -9.99 48.91
N ALA A 198 -22.21 -10.15 48.75
CA ALA A 198 -21.44 -11.22 49.38
C ALA A 198 -21.50 -11.11 50.90
N SER A 199 -21.43 -9.91 51.49
CA SER A 199 -21.61 -9.69 52.94
C SER A 199 -23.04 -10.07 53.38
N THR A 200 -24.04 -9.72 52.60
CA THR A 200 -25.45 -10.14 52.86
C THR A 200 -25.60 -11.67 52.79
N PHE A 201 -25.01 -12.31 51.78
CA PHE A 201 -24.99 -13.78 51.68
C PHE A 201 -24.24 -14.44 52.83
N ALA A 202 -23.09 -13.86 53.26
CA ALA A 202 -22.38 -14.36 54.43
C ALA A 202 -23.20 -14.24 55.73
N SER A 203 -23.91 -13.13 55.90
CA SER A 203 -24.84 -12.96 57.04
C SER A 203 -26.04 -13.95 56.94
N THR A 204 -26.58 -14.14 55.73
CA THR A 204 -27.63 -15.12 55.50
C THR A 204 -27.12 -16.55 55.73
N ALA A 205 -25.90 -16.88 55.27
CA ALA A 205 -25.28 -18.18 55.53
C ALA A 205 -25.03 -18.40 57.01
N THR A 206 -24.61 -17.34 57.75
CA THR A 206 -24.43 -17.41 59.20
C THR A 206 -25.75 -17.63 59.90
N THR A 207 -26.83 -16.97 59.49
CA THR A 207 -28.17 -17.19 60.01
C THR A 207 -28.69 -18.59 59.69
N GLN A 208 -28.44 -19.07 58.47
CA GLN A 208 -28.81 -20.43 58.06
C GLN A 208 -27.98 -21.50 58.80
N ALA A 209 -26.66 -21.22 59.05
CA ALA A 209 -25.83 -22.10 59.86
C ALA A 209 -26.32 -22.15 61.32
N ALA A 210 -26.76 -21.02 61.85
CA ALA A 210 -27.38 -21.00 63.20
C ALA A 210 -28.72 -21.77 63.24
N ALA A 211 -29.55 -21.58 62.17
CA ALA A 211 -30.77 -22.38 62.02
C ALA A 211 -30.50 -23.89 61.82
N ALA A 212 -29.48 -24.21 60.99
CA ALA A 212 -29.02 -25.58 60.82
C ALA A 212 -28.48 -26.18 62.10
N LYS A 213 -27.78 -25.40 62.91
CA LYS A 213 -27.30 -25.82 64.28
C LYS A 213 -28.44 -26.04 65.26
N SER A 214 -29.48 -25.22 65.20
CA SER A 214 -30.72 -25.43 65.92
C SER A 214 -31.47 -26.68 65.40
N SER A 215 -31.53 -26.87 64.09
CA SER A 215 -32.13 -28.07 63.48
C SER A 215 -31.34 -29.35 63.85
N ALA A 216 -30.02 -29.29 63.88
CA ALA A 216 -29.15 -30.41 64.29
C ALA A 216 -29.34 -30.73 65.78
N THR A 217 -29.62 -29.70 66.57
CA THR A 217 -29.94 -29.92 68.02
C THR A 217 -31.32 -30.62 68.14
N THR A 218 -32.29 -30.28 67.32
CA THR A 218 -33.59 -30.91 67.21
C THR A 218 -33.47 -32.32 66.60
N ALA A 219 -32.58 -32.49 65.56
CA ALA A 219 -32.29 -33.82 65.05
C ALA A 219 -31.63 -34.78 66.07
N LYS A 220 -30.70 -34.24 66.90
CA LYS A 220 -30.12 -35.01 68.01
C LYS A 220 -31.14 -35.44 69.09
N ALA A 221 -32.16 -34.63 69.33
CA ALA A 221 -33.33 -35.01 70.13
C ALA A 221 -34.22 -36.02 69.43
N SER A 222 -34.29 -36.03 68.10
CA SER A 222 -34.99 -37.04 67.27
C SER A 222 -34.19 -38.33 67.13
N GLU A 223 -32.85 -38.30 67.18
CA GLU A 223 -31.95 -39.46 67.14
C GLU A 223 -32.10 -40.34 68.33
N ALA A 224 -32.51 -39.79 69.45
CA ALA A 224 -32.88 -40.55 70.64
C ALA A 224 -34.23 -41.29 70.46
N ALA A 225 -35.06 -40.96 69.46
CA ALA A 225 -36.26 -41.56 69.01
C ALA A 225 -36.11 -42.58 67.87
N ALA A 226 -34.94 -42.54 67.21
CA ALA A 226 -34.76 -43.28 65.93
C ALA A 226 -33.95 -44.57 66.02
N GLY A 227 -34.10 -45.38 67.15
CA GLY A 227 -33.77 -46.80 67.13
C GLY A 227 -34.56 -47.63 66.08
N LYS A 228 -35.30 -46.90 65.21
CA LYS A 228 -36.14 -47.51 64.17
C LYS A 228 -35.70 -47.22 62.71
N SER A 229 -34.77 -46.32 62.52
CA SER A 229 -34.40 -45.87 61.16
C SER A 229 -33.10 -46.43 60.62
N ALA A 230 -32.49 -47.40 61.18
CA ALA A 230 -31.28 -48.05 60.67
C ALA A 230 -31.48 -48.74 59.29
N LYS A 231 -32.71 -48.88 58.87
CA LYS A 231 -33.01 -49.38 57.51
C LYS A 231 -33.04 -48.32 56.40
N GLU A 232 -33.10 -47.04 56.74
CA GLU A 232 -33.11 -45.96 55.76
C GLU A 232 -31.69 -45.42 55.48
N ALA A 233 -30.69 -45.71 56.32
CA ALA A 233 -29.31 -45.29 56.12
C ALA A 233 -28.63 -45.94 54.87
N ALA A 234 -29.11 -47.12 54.45
CA ALA A 234 -28.57 -47.80 53.27
C ALA A 234 -28.98 -47.15 51.95
N ALA A 235 -30.11 -46.40 51.93
CA ALA A 235 -30.56 -45.68 50.74
C ALA A 235 -29.81 -44.34 50.58
N SER A 236 -29.24 -43.75 51.64
CA SER A 236 -28.50 -42.49 51.57
C SER A 236 -27.06 -42.66 51.10
N ALA A 237 -26.47 -43.87 51.17
CA ALA A 237 -25.14 -44.11 50.64
C ALA A 237 -25.06 -43.98 49.09
N ALA A 238 -26.13 -44.36 48.36
CA ALA A 238 -26.21 -44.28 46.90
C ALA A 238 -26.31 -42.79 46.39
N ASN A 239 -26.78 -41.88 47.26
CA ASN A 239 -26.88 -40.48 46.91
C ASN A 239 -25.56 -39.72 47.18
N LEU A 240 -24.68 -40.26 48.01
CA LEU A 240 -23.36 -39.66 48.31
C LEU A 240 -22.41 -39.78 47.09
N ASP A 241 -22.45 -40.89 46.35
CA ASP A 241 -21.68 -41.09 45.13
C ASP A 241 -22.08 -40.09 44.01
N SER A 242 -23.37 -39.78 43.92
CA SER A 242 -23.86 -38.78 42.94
C SER A 242 -23.40 -37.35 43.31
N ALA A 243 -23.37 -37.04 44.64
CA ALA A 243 -22.90 -35.73 45.11
C ALA A 243 -21.38 -35.55 44.95
N VAL A 244 -20.60 -36.62 45.13
CA VAL A 244 -19.15 -36.62 44.90
C VAL A 244 -18.84 -36.42 43.42
N ASN A 245 -19.56 -37.08 42.53
CA ASN A 245 -19.40 -36.85 41.09
C ASN A 245 -19.76 -35.41 40.68
N THR A 246 -20.79 -34.82 41.26
CA THR A 246 -21.17 -33.44 41.00
C THR A 246 -20.13 -32.44 41.54
N ALA A 247 -19.56 -32.72 42.70
CA ALA A 247 -18.49 -31.90 43.29
C ALA A 247 -17.19 -31.99 42.47
N THR A 248 -16.88 -33.17 41.93
CA THR A 248 -15.72 -33.37 41.02
C THR A 248 -15.89 -32.59 39.71
N GLN A 249 -17.11 -32.57 39.14
CA GLN A 249 -17.42 -31.77 37.96
C GLN A 249 -17.33 -30.25 38.23
N LYS A 250 -17.79 -29.82 39.39
CA LYS A 250 -17.64 -28.40 39.80
C LYS A 250 -16.18 -27.99 40.06
N ALA A 251 -15.38 -28.92 40.64
CA ALA A 251 -13.95 -28.68 40.81
C ALA A 251 -13.21 -28.61 39.45
N ALA A 252 -13.56 -29.45 38.49
CA ALA A 252 -13.02 -29.37 37.12
C ALA A 252 -13.44 -28.07 36.41
N ALA A 253 -14.68 -27.62 36.59
CA ALA A 253 -15.15 -26.33 36.06
C ALA A 253 -14.44 -25.13 36.72
N ALA A 254 -14.13 -25.22 38.02
CA ALA A 254 -13.34 -24.20 38.73
C ALA A 254 -11.87 -24.15 38.26
N SER A 255 -11.30 -25.33 37.94
CA SER A 255 -9.96 -25.42 37.34
C SER A 255 -9.92 -24.80 35.97
N ALA A 256 -10.91 -25.09 35.11
CA ALA A 256 -11.04 -24.48 33.78
C ALA A 256 -11.23 -22.95 33.85
N SER A 257 -11.98 -22.48 34.86
CA SER A 257 -12.13 -21.03 35.08
C SER A 257 -10.82 -20.37 35.58
N ALA A 258 -10.03 -21.07 36.36
CA ALA A 258 -8.70 -20.60 36.81
C ALA A 258 -7.70 -20.56 35.65
N GLU A 259 -7.76 -21.53 34.72
CA GLU A 259 -6.96 -21.51 33.50
C GLU A 259 -7.40 -20.38 32.56
N ALA A 260 -8.71 -20.13 32.43
CA ALA A 260 -9.23 -18.99 31.67
C ALA A 260 -8.83 -17.65 32.30
N ALA A 261 -8.80 -17.54 33.62
CA ALA A 261 -8.29 -16.35 34.33
C ALA A 261 -6.80 -16.15 34.09
N LYS A 262 -6.01 -17.21 34.10
CA LYS A 262 -4.57 -17.18 33.80
C LYS A 262 -4.28 -16.84 32.35
N ALA A 263 -5.14 -17.30 31.42
CA ALA A 263 -5.10 -16.90 30.00
C ALA A 263 -5.44 -15.41 29.85
N SER A 264 -6.45 -14.91 30.60
CA SER A 264 -6.80 -13.48 30.63
C SER A 264 -5.69 -12.61 31.22
N GLU A 265 -5.01 -13.12 32.26
CA GLU A 265 -3.83 -12.45 32.86
C GLU A 265 -2.65 -12.41 31.88
N SER A 266 -2.41 -13.48 31.11
CA SER A 266 -1.41 -13.53 30.05
C SER A 266 -1.77 -12.61 28.88
N ALA A 267 -3.07 -12.50 28.55
CA ALA A 267 -3.55 -11.54 27.55
C ALA A 267 -3.40 -10.10 28.04
N ALA A 268 -3.64 -9.83 29.32
CA ALA A 268 -3.41 -8.52 29.92
C ALA A 268 -1.91 -8.17 29.95
N ALA A 269 -1.04 -9.12 30.29
CA ALA A 269 0.41 -8.94 30.24
C ALA A 269 0.91 -8.71 28.80
N SER A 270 0.30 -9.40 27.81
CA SER A 270 0.58 -9.18 26.39
C SER A 270 0.11 -7.80 25.92
N SER A 271 -1.05 -7.34 26.41
CA SER A 271 -1.56 -5.99 26.16
C SER A 271 -0.71 -4.91 26.81
N GLU A 272 -0.18 -5.17 28.02
CA GLU A 272 0.78 -4.29 28.70
C GLU A 272 2.12 -4.25 27.95
N ALA A 273 2.60 -5.39 27.45
CA ALA A 273 3.81 -5.45 26.63
C ALA A 273 3.62 -4.72 25.30
N ALA A 274 2.44 -4.84 24.68
CA ALA A 274 2.06 -4.07 23.50
C ALA A 274 2.00 -2.57 23.80
N ALA A 275 1.38 -2.17 24.93
CA ALA A 275 1.34 -0.78 25.37
C ALA A 275 2.75 -0.21 25.63
N ARG A 276 3.65 -1.00 26.22
CA ARG A 276 5.07 -0.63 26.40
C ARG A 276 5.79 -0.52 25.06
N LYS A 277 5.48 -1.40 24.09
CA LYS A 277 6.02 -1.30 22.73
C LYS A 277 5.53 -0.05 22.02
N TYR A 278 4.26 0.32 22.19
CA TYR A 278 3.71 1.59 21.69
C TYR A 278 4.33 2.80 22.40
N ALA A 279 4.53 2.72 23.70
CA ALA A 279 5.23 3.75 24.47
C ALA A 279 6.66 3.93 23.97
N ASN A 280 7.39 2.83 23.71
CA ASN A 280 8.75 2.88 23.18
C ASN A 280 8.78 3.37 21.72
N SER A 281 7.75 3.06 20.90
CA SER A 281 7.62 3.59 19.55
C SER A 281 7.23 5.06 19.54
N ALA A 282 6.39 5.47 20.50
CA ALA A 282 6.08 6.88 20.75
C ALA A 282 7.30 7.63 21.32
N GLU A 283 8.12 6.96 22.14
CA GLU A 283 9.37 7.50 22.67
C GLU A 283 10.43 7.66 21.55
N LEU A 284 10.47 6.75 20.57
CA LEU A 284 11.34 6.87 19.39
C LEU A 284 10.83 7.97 18.44
N ALA A 285 9.52 8.07 18.26
CA ALA A 285 8.88 9.17 17.52
C ALA A 285 8.99 10.51 18.28
N ALA A 286 8.91 10.46 19.62
CA ALA A 286 9.11 11.63 20.48
C ALA A 286 10.59 12.03 20.58
N LYS A 287 11.54 11.07 20.44
CA LYS A 287 12.97 11.36 20.33
C LYS A 287 13.32 12.01 19.00
N THR A 288 12.53 11.75 17.94
CA THR A 288 12.64 12.40 16.63
C THR A 288 11.84 13.71 16.57
N ALA A 289 10.77 13.81 17.37
CA ALA A 289 9.96 15.03 17.56
C ALA A 289 10.37 15.84 18.80
N GLY A 290 11.46 15.48 19.44
CA GLY A 290 12.20 16.17 20.49
C GLY A 290 11.40 16.47 21.75
N GLU A 291 12.03 16.52 22.73
CA GLU A 291 12.00 17.19 24.05
C GLU A 291 10.71 17.97 24.49
N ALA A 292 9.80 18.29 23.53
CA ALA A 292 8.54 19.00 23.84
C ALA A 292 7.40 18.09 24.38
N ALA A 293 7.54 16.75 24.29
CA ALA A 293 6.54 15.83 24.81
C ALA A 293 6.82 15.37 26.24
N ALA A 294 8.08 15.38 26.68
CA ALA A 294 8.45 14.98 28.04
C ALA A 294 7.84 15.91 29.10
N GLU A 295 7.68 17.22 28.76
CA GLU A 295 7.10 18.23 29.67
C GLU A 295 5.58 18.06 29.83
N LYS A 296 4.87 17.52 28.84
CA LYS A 296 3.42 17.26 28.94
C LYS A 296 3.05 16.00 29.73
N LEU A 297 3.94 15.00 29.74
CA LEU A 297 3.69 13.79 30.50
C LEU A 297 3.81 14.06 32.02
N GLN A 298 4.72 14.94 32.39
CA GLN A 298 4.88 15.38 33.78
C GLN A 298 3.67 16.25 34.24
N GLN A 299 3.01 16.98 33.30
CA GLN A 299 1.81 17.73 33.59
C GLN A 299 0.56 16.85 33.80
N MET A 300 0.50 15.66 33.20
CA MET A 300 -0.62 14.73 33.43
C MET A 300 -0.54 14.04 34.81
N GLN A 301 0.65 13.83 35.36
CA GLN A 301 0.84 13.34 36.70
C GLN A 301 0.45 14.39 37.74
N VAL A 302 0.66 15.69 37.41
CA VAL A 302 0.31 16.83 38.26
C VAL A 302 -1.21 17.13 38.28
N ILE A 303 -1.92 16.76 37.20
CA ILE A 303 -3.39 16.97 37.14
C ILE A 303 -4.14 16.01 38.08
N GLN A 304 -3.57 14.86 38.38
CA GLN A 304 -4.17 13.91 39.32
C GLN A 304 -4.06 14.39 40.79
N ASP A 305 -3.03 15.20 41.05
CA ASP A 305 -2.82 15.80 42.40
C ASP A 305 -3.58 17.14 42.57
N ASP A 306 -4.00 17.75 41.46
CA ASP A 306 -4.56 19.12 41.40
C ASP A 306 -6.07 19.20 41.64
N VAL A 307 -6.78 18.09 41.69
CA VAL A 307 -8.19 18.03 42.12
C VAL A 307 -8.35 18.33 43.62
N THR A 308 -7.26 18.18 44.39
CA THR A 308 -7.22 18.48 45.81
C THR A 308 -6.75 19.92 46.11
N ALA A 309 -6.19 20.62 45.13
CA ALA A 309 -5.50 21.92 45.34
C ALA A 309 -6.25 23.13 44.78
N LYS A 310 -7.55 23.01 44.43
CA LYS A 310 -8.34 24.11 43.85
C LYS A 310 -8.69 25.30 44.82
N GLN A 311 -8.06 25.33 45.95
CA GLN A 311 -8.15 26.49 46.87
C GLN A 311 -6.91 27.40 46.86
N ALA A 312 -5.89 27.12 46.04
CA ALA A 312 -4.65 27.92 45.97
C ALA A 312 -4.43 28.63 44.60
N GLN A 313 -5.45 28.73 43.75
CA GLN A 313 -5.29 29.09 42.34
C GLN A 313 -5.16 30.59 42.01
N THR A 314 -5.11 31.48 42.96
CA THR A 314 -5.01 32.93 42.67
C THR A 314 -3.58 33.48 42.65
N ALA A 315 -2.60 32.68 42.97
CA ALA A 315 -1.20 33.08 42.92
C ALA A 315 -0.40 32.55 41.70
N THR A 316 -1.04 31.72 40.87
CA THR A 316 -0.32 30.93 39.83
C THR A 316 -0.36 31.55 38.43
N ASP A 317 -1.30 32.50 38.17
CA ASP A 317 -1.43 33.08 36.84
C ASP A 317 -0.27 34.01 36.44
N ALA A 318 0.40 34.60 37.42
CA ALA A 318 1.61 35.41 37.20
C ALA A 318 2.82 34.53 36.77
N THR A 319 2.85 33.29 37.26
CA THR A 319 3.93 32.33 36.92
C THR A 319 3.73 31.69 35.54
N ALA A 320 2.47 31.61 35.07
CA ALA A 320 2.15 31.05 33.75
C ALA A 320 2.58 31.99 32.61
N ALA A 321 2.49 33.31 32.81
CA ALA A 321 2.93 34.32 31.85
C ALA A 321 4.46 34.30 31.66
N GLU A 322 5.21 34.09 32.74
CA GLU A 322 6.67 33.98 32.64
C GLU A 322 7.14 32.65 32.00
N LYS A 323 6.40 31.56 32.24
CA LYS A 323 6.65 30.30 31.54
C LYS A 323 6.34 30.34 30.04
N ALA A 324 5.32 31.09 29.62
CA ALA A 324 5.00 31.30 28.22
C ALA A 324 6.10 32.08 27.48
N LYS A 325 6.74 33.03 28.16
CA LYS A 325 7.89 33.79 27.65
C LYS A 325 9.10 32.89 27.47
N VAL A 326 9.40 32.04 28.45
CA VAL A 326 10.52 31.06 28.39
C VAL A 326 10.26 29.99 27.29
N ALA A 327 8.98 29.61 27.07
CA ALA A 327 8.61 28.69 26.00
C ALA A 327 8.76 29.33 24.59
N ALA A 328 8.47 30.63 24.48
CA ALA A 328 8.69 31.39 23.24
C ALA A 328 10.18 31.54 22.93
N GLU A 329 11.00 31.80 23.95
CA GLU A 329 12.48 31.85 23.82
C GLU A 329 13.08 30.47 23.48
N ALA A 330 12.52 29.37 24.01
CA ALA A 330 12.91 28.01 23.66
C ALA A 330 12.47 27.65 22.23
N ALA A 331 11.31 28.08 21.78
CA ALA A 331 10.84 27.90 20.41
C ALA A 331 11.73 28.66 19.41
N GLN A 332 12.17 29.87 19.78
CA GLN A 332 13.10 30.65 18.96
C GLN A 332 14.49 29.99 18.88
N LYS A 333 14.96 29.38 19.96
CA LYS A 333 16.20 28.62 20.00
C LYS A 333 16.12 27.33 19.20
N ASN A 334 14.95 26.68 19.20
CA ASN A 334 14.70 25.47 18.41
C ASN A 334 14.56 25.79 16.92
N ALA A 335 14.00 26.96 16.57
CA ALA A 335 14.00 27.44 15.18
C ALA A 335 15.42 27.68 14.67
N ALA A 336 16.29 28.30 15.47
CA ALA A 336 17.70 28.47 15.12
C ALA A 336 18.46 27.15 15.03
N ALA A 337 18.13 26.16 15.88
CA ALA A 337 18.71 24.82 15.79
C ALA A 337 18.21 24.04 14.55
N SER A 338 16.95 24.27 14.15
CA SER A 338 16.38 23.70 12.91
C SER A 338 17.01 24.32 11.67
N GLU A 339 17.33 25.62 11.72
CA GLU A 339 18.03 26.32 10.65
C GLU A 339 19.48 25.81 10.52
N THR A 340 20.15 25.55 11.63
CA THR A 340 21.48 24.91 11.64
C THR A 340 21.41 23.47 11.12
N ALA A 341 20.44 22.67 11.55
CA ALA A 341 20.24 21.32 11.05
C ALA A 341 19.86 21.26 9.55
N ALA A 342 19.14 22.28 9.07
CA ALA A 342 18.87 22.45 7.65
C ALA A 342 20.15 22.80 6.86
N ALA A 343 21.01 23.65 7.41
CA ALA A 343 22.32 23.98 6.84
C ALA A 343 23.26 22.76 6.83
N ASP A 344 23.28 21.98 7.91
CA ASP A 344 24.05 20.73 8.00
C ASP A 344 23.52 19.66 7.03
N SER A 345 22.18 19.59 6.86
CA SER A 345 21.54 18.71 5.87
C SER A 345 21.85 19.14 4.44
N ALA A 346 21.90 20.46 4.18
CA ALA A 346 22.29 20.98 2.88
C ALA A 346 23.80 20.71 2.60
N ALA A 347 24.65 20.81 3.63
CA ALA A 347 26.07 20.45 3.52
C ALA A 347 26.26 18.94 3.31
N ALA A 348 25.49 18.11 4.00
CA ALA A 348 25.49 16.66 3.80
C ALA A 348 24.94 16.26 2.43
N ALA A 349 23.90 16.95 1.94
CA ALA A 349 23.37 16.76 0.59
C ALA A 349 24.43 17.12 -0.46
N LYS A 350 25.15 18.23 -0.26
CA LYS A 350 26.24 18.62 -1.15
C LYS A 350 27.43 17.65 -1.11
N ALA A 351 27.78 17.13 0.09
CA ALA A 351 28.80 16.08 0.21
C ALA A 351 28.36 14.76 -0.45
N SER A 352 27.06 14.45 -0.41
CA SER A 352 26.47 13.32 -1.13
C SER A 352 26.46 13.56 -2.64
N GLU A 353 26.20 14.78 -3.08
CA GLU A 353 26.25 15.19 -4.48
C GLU A 353 27.70 15.09 -5.02
N ASP A 354 28.68 15.58 -4.26
CA ASP A 354 30.10 15.48 -4.60
C ASP A 354 30.59 14.00 -4.60
N SER A 355 30.10 13.17 -3.66
CA SER A 355 30.35 11.73 -3.64
C SER A 355 29.67 11.01 -4.81
N ALA A 356 28.44 11.40 -5.16
CA ALA A 356 27.72 10.87 -6.31
C ALA A 356 28.38 11.29 -7.62
N ALA A 357 28.87 12.52 -7.72
CA ALA A 357 29.62 13.00 -8.87
C ALA A 357 30.95 12.23 -9.03
N LYS A 358 31.64 11.97 -7.93
CA LYS A 358 32.88 11.16 -7.92
C LYS A 358 32.61 9.70 -8.27
N SER A 359 31.55 9.11 -7.70
CA SER A 359 31.11 7.76 -8.04
C SER A 359 30.62 7.64 -9.48
N ALA A 360 29.99 8.70 -10.03
CA ALA A 360 29.57 8.77 -11.42
C ALA A 360 30.79 8.89 -12.36
N GLU A 361 31.86 9.55 -11.93
CA GLU A 361 33.11 9.64 -12.71
C GLU A 361 33.92 8.34 -12.66
N GLU A 362 33.94 7.67 -11.50
CA GLU A 362 34.50 6.32 -11.32
C GLU A 362 33.68 5.25 -12.07
N ALA A 363 32.33 5.36 -12.10
CA ALA A 363 31.46 4.51 -12.89
C ALA A 363 31.60 4.75 -14.41
N LYS A 364 31.84 5.98 -14.84
CA LYS A 364 32.18 6.30 -16.24
C LYS A 364 33.45 5.62 -16.72
N ALA A 365 34.37 5.35 -15.81
CA ALA A 365 35.64 4.68 -16.12
C ALA A 365 35.55 3.15 -16.15
N SER A 366 34.46 2.56 -15.62
CA SER A 366 34.37 1.11 -15.37
C SER A 366 33.19 0.37 -16.03
N THR A 367 32.25 1.06 -16.74
CA THR A 367 31.04 0.37 -17.24
C THR A 367 30.62 0.81 -18.66
N PRO A 368 30.26 -0.15 -19.55
CA PRO A 368 29.82 0.14 -20.92
C PRO A 368 28.39 0.68 -21.06
N SER A 369 27.63 0.85 -19.98
CA SER A 369 26.23 1.30 -20.04
C SER A 369 26.11 2.74 -19.53
N SER A 370 26.14 3.70 -20.44
CA SER A 370 25.90 5.12 -20.16
C SER A 370 24.42 5.51 -20.16
N THR A 371 23.50 4.55 -20.01
CA THR A 371 22.07 4.81 -19.98
C THR A 371 21.57 4.99 -18.53
N LEU A 372 20.56 5.86 -18.37
CA LEU A 372 19.91 6.10 -17.07
C LEU A 372 19.38 4.79 -16.48
N ASP A 373 18.78 3.93 -17.31
CA ASP A 373 18.27 2.62 -16.91
C ASP A 373 19.39 1.73 -16.33
N GLY A 374 20.58 1.75 -16.92
CA GLY A 374 21.74 1.01 -16.41
C GLY A 374 22.19 1.48 -15.02
N MET A 375 22.13 2.79 -14.75
CA MET A 375 22.43 3.32 -13.42
C MET A 375 21.41 2.84 -12.38
N TYR A 376 20.11 2.89 -12.67
CA TYR A 376 19.07 2.41 -11.76
C TYR A 376 19.09 0.90 -11.60
N THR A 377 19.41 0.14 -12.67
CA THR A 377 19.60 -1.31 -12.60
C THR A 377 20.71 -1.67 -11.61
N ALA A 378 21.84 -0.95 -11.63
CA ALA A 378 22.95 -1.17 -10.70
C ALA A 378 22.61 -0.80 -9.24
N MET A 379 21.57 0.01 -9.02
CA MET A 379 21.08 0.39 -7.69
C MET A 379 20.04 -0.58 -7.15
N LEU A 380 19.47 -1.46 -7.99
CA LEU A 380 18.43 -2.41 -7.54
C LEU A 380 19.03 -3.47 -6.63
N ASP A 381 18.50 -3.53 -5.42
CA ASP A 381 18.71 -4.61 -4.47
C ASP A 381 17.35 -5.06 -3.89
N GLY A 382 17.32 -6.15 -3.14
CA GLY A 382 16.08 -6.70 -2.61
C GLY A 382 15.35 -5.86 -1.58
N THR A 383 15.84 -4.68 -1.23
CA THR A 383 15.29 -3.86 -0.15
C THR A 383 14.83 -2.48 -0.59
N ASN A 384 15.06 -2.09 -1.83
CA ASN A 384 14.79 -0.73 -2.29
C ASN A 384 14.04 -0.62 -3.62
N THR A 385 13.50 -1.72 -4.16
CA THR A 385 12.86 -1.78 -5.50
C THR A 385 11.80 -0.72 -5.69
N GLN A 386 10.88 -0.56 -4.74
CA GLN A 386 9.82 0.45 -4.81
C GLN A 386 10.36 1.88 -4.77
N LYS A 387 11.41 2.12 -3.99
CA LYS A 387 12.08 3.42 -3.94
C LYS A 387 12.75 3.74 -5.28
N ILE A 388 13.44 2.76 -5.88
CA ILE A 388 14.05 2.91 -7.21
C ILE A 388 12.99 3.19 -8.26
N PHE A 389 11.87 2.48 -8.25
CA PHE A 389 10.74 2.75 -9.14
C PHE A 389 10.25 4.21 -9.02
N LYS A 390 10.01 4.70 -7.81
CA LYS A 390 9.55 6.07 -7.56
C LYS A 390 10.54 7.13 -8.04
N LEU A 391 11.83 6.86 -7.97
CA LEU A 391 12.87 7.76 -8.46
C LEU A 391 13.02 7.70 -9.99
N TRP A 392 12.93 6.53 -10.57
CA TRP A 392 13.12 6.29 -12.00
C TRP A 392 11.91 6.71 -12.84
N TRP A 393 10.69 6.47 -12.36
CA TRP A 393 9.45 6.65 -13.11
C TRP A 393 9.27 8.05 -13.72
N PRO A 394 9.49 9.17 -12.99
CA PRO A 394 9.36 10.50 -13.55
C PRO A 394 10.27 10.75 -14.78
N PHE A 395 11.45 10.14 -14.79
CA PHE A 395 12.37 10.25 -15.94
C PHE A 395 11.93 9.35 -17.10
N ALA A 396 11.48 8.14 -16.80
CA ALA A 396 11.05 7.19 -17.81
C ALA A 396 9.90 7.74 -18.66
N VAL A 397 8.89 8.35 -18.04
CA VAL A 397 7.73 8.90 -18.74
C VAL A 397 8.05 10.18 -19.53
N THR A 398 9.13 10.90 -19.23
CA THR A 398 9.57 12.01 -20.07
C THR A 398 10.20 11.55 -21.38
N GLN A 399 10.67 10.31 -21.45
CA GLN A 399 11.33 9.73 -22.62
C GLN A 399 10.37 8.93 -23.52
N SER A 400 9.21 8.59 -23.01
CA SER A 400 8.20 7.82 -23.74
C SER A 400 6.80 8.23 -23.30
N GLU A 401 5.92 8.52 -24.27
CA GLU A 401 4.50 8.78 -24.00
C GLU A 401 3.75 7.50 -23.62
N ASN A 402 4.30 6.32 -23.98
CA ASN A 402 3.69 5.02 -23.66
C ASN A 402 4.13 4.53 -22.27
N LYS A 403 3.28 4.75 -21.27
CA LYS A 403 3.53 4.36 -19.89
C LYS A 403 3.57 2.83 -19.69
N TYR A 404 2.85 2.06 -20.49
CA TYR A 404 2.95 0.60 -20.45
C TYR A 404 4.36 0.14 -20.84
N SER A 405 4.92 0.68 -21.92
CA SER A 405 6.31 0.40 -22.30
C SER A 405 7.32 0.86 -21.23
N CYS A 406 7.02 1.94 -20.48
CA CYS A 406 7.85 2.32 -19.35
C CYS A 406 7.80 1.26 -18.23
N LEU A 407 6.63 0.70 -17.91
CA LEU A 407 6.53 -0.40 -16.95
C LEU A 407 7.29 -1.65 -17.42
N GLU A 408 7.18 -2.00 -18.72
CA GLU A 408 7.97 -3.10 -19.30
C GLU A 408 9.48 -2.85 -19.20
N ARG A 409 9.94 -1.62 -19.43
CA ARG A 409 11.35 -1.25 -19.22
C ARG A 409 11.77 -1.44 -17.78
N PHE A 410 10.92 -1.08 -16.81
CA PHE A 410 11.24 -1.33 -15.41
C PHE A 410 11.31 -2.83 -15.10
N ALA A 411 10.37 -3.62 -15.58
CA ALA A 411 10.41 -5.08 -15.46
C ALA A 411 11.68 -5.68 -16.10
N ALA A 412 12.11 -5.16 -17.24
CA ALA A 412 13.38 -5.55 -17.86
C ALA A 412 14.62 -5.16 -17.02
N MET A 413 14.56 -4.05 -16.30
CA MET A 413 15.58 -3.67 -15.32
C MET A 413 15.62 -4.65 -14.15
N LEU A 414 14.44 -5.04 -13.64
CA LEU A 414 14.33 -6.07 -12.60
C LEU A 414 14.91 -7.40 -13.09
N ASP A 415 14.55 -7.83 -14.31
CA ASP A 415 15.10 -9.03 -14.92
C ASP A 415 16.63 -8.95 -15.11
N THR A 416 17.16 -7.81 -15.51
CA THR A 416 18.61 -7.61 -15.65
C THR A 416 19.33 -7.72 -14.31
N ALA A 417 18.77 -7.16 -13.25
CA ALA A 417 19.37 -7.16 -11.91
C ALA A 417 19.16 -8.49 -11.16
N TRP A 418 18.03 -9.15 -11.36
CA TRP A 418 17.57 -10.29 -10.54
C TRP A 418 17.22 -11.55 -11.36
N GLY A 419 17.36 -11.50 -12.67
CA GLY A 419 16.97 -12.60 -13.55
C GLY A 419 17.70 -13.93 -13.32
N ASP A 420 18.81 -13.94 -12.60
CA ASP A 420 19.55 -15.14 -12.24
C ASP A 420 19.19 -15.69 -10.84
N LYS A 421 18.27 -14.98 -10.11
CA LYS A 421 17.82 -15.37 -8.78
C LYS A 421 16.67 -16.36 -8.84
N THR A 422 16.65 -17.29 -7.92
CA THR A 422 15.58 -18.29 -7.77
C THR A 422 14.96 -18.23 -6.40
N TYR A 423 13.64 -18.17 -6.35
CA TYR A 423 12.88 -18.24 -5.13
C TYR A 423 12.16 -19.58 -5.04
N THR A 424 12.55 -20.42 -4.08
CA THR A 424 11.98 -21.76 -3.92
C THR A 424 11.35 -21.91 -2.55
N VAL A 425 10.14 -22.49 -2.53
CA VAL A 425 9.45 -22.92 -1.31
C VAL A 425 9.19 -24.42 -1.42
N ARG A 426 9.54 -25.19 -0.38
CA ARG A 426 9.09 -26.58 -0.24
C ARG A 426 8.01 -26.68 0.82
N ASN A 427 6.93 -27.38 0.53
CA ASN A 427 5.86 -27.74 1.45
C ASN A 427 5.81 -29.26 1.59
N ILE A 428 5.33 -29.77 2.72
CA ILE A 428 5.13 -31.22 2.88
C ILE A 428 4.18 -31.71 1.80
N HIS A 429 4.56 -32.77 1.09
CA HIS A 429 3.77 -33.33 0.00
C HIS A 429 2.45 -33.92 0.54
N GLU A 430 1.33 -33.47 0.00
CA GLU A 430 -0.01 -34.00 0.25
C GLU A 430 -0.33 -34.31 1.72
N SER A 431 0.21 -33.51 2.64
CA SER A 431 -0.01 -33.76 4.08
C SER A 431 -1.48 -33.71 4.44
N VAL A 432 -1.91 -34.66 5.23
CA VAL A 432 -3.22 -34.66 5.88
C VAL A 432 -3.21 -33.90 7.21
N SER A 433 -2.05 -33.43 7.65
CA SER A 433 -1.93 -32.58 8.84
C SER A 433 -2.47 -31.19 8.56
N GLY A 434 -2.78 -30.43 9.61
CA GLY A 434 -3.19 -29.03 9.48
C GLY A 434 -2.05 -28.09 9.09
N ASP A 435 -0.81 -28.57 9.03
CA ASP A 435 0.36 -27.76 8.73
C ASP A 435 0.55 -27.68 7.20
N ALA A 436 0.31 -26.48 6.67
CA ALA A 436 0.54 -26.14 5.27
C ALA A 436 1.80 -25.26 5.10
N SER A 437 2.55 -25.01 6.16
CA SER A 437 3.75 -24.16 6.17
C SER A 437 4.83 -24.70 5.26
N GLY A 438 5.56 -23.79 4.63
CA GLY A 438 6.68 -24.10 3.77
C GLY A 438 8.02 -23.67 4.37
N THR A 439 9.09 -24.19 3.77
CA THR A 439 10.46 -23.80 4.06
C THR A 439 11.04 -23.08 2.84
N PRO A 440 11.53 -21.83 2.97
CA PRO A 440 12.22 -21.17 1.86
C PRO A 440 13.57 -21.80 1.60
N LEU A 441 13.99 -21.82 0.35
CA LEU A 441 15.27 -22.32 -0.14
C LEU A 441 15.87 -21.30 -1.11
N ASP A 442 17.09 -21.58 -1.56
CA ASP A 442 17.81 -20.77 -2.54
C ASP A 442 17.88 -19.28 -2.12
N ASP A 443 17.80 -18.37 -3.07
CA ASP A 443 17.86 -16.92 -2.82
C ASP A 443 16.71 -16.41 -1.91
N LEU A 444 15.60 -17.15 -1.82
CA LEU A 444 14.49 -16.80 -0.93
C LEU A 444 14.86 -17.00 0.54
N ALA A 445 15.76 -17.92 0.86
CA ALA A 445 16.23 -18.18 2.23
C ALA A 445 17.22 -17.13 2.74
N ASP A 446 17.83 -16.34 1.85
CA ASP A 446 18.88 -15.39 2.18
C ASP A 446 18.32 -14.14 2.90
N GLY A 447 18.40 -14.16 4.24
CA GLY A 447 18.03 -13.04 5.08
C GLY A 447 16.55 -12.65 5.04
N ARG A 448 15.69 -13.51 4.49
CA ARG A 448 14.25 -13.26 4.34
C ARG A 448 13.44 -14.05 5.37
N SER A 449 12.26 -13.55 5.64
CA SER A 449 11.25 -14.23 6.46
C SER A 449 9.93 -14.21 5.70
N ALA A 450 9.02 -15.13 6.01
CA ALA A 450 7.66 -15.04 5.49
C ALA A 450 7.08 -13.65 5.80
N ALA A 451 6.28 -13.11 4.89
CA ALA A 451 5.60 -11.85 5.14
C ALA A 451 4.81 -11.98 6.45
N PRO A 452 5.01 -11.08 7.41
CA PRO A 452 4.41 -11.23 8.72
C PRO A 452 2.90 -11.13 8.63
N LEU A 453 2.22 -12.00 9.35
CA LEU A 453 0.81 -11.83 9.61
C LEU A 453 0.66 -10.71 10.63
N VAL A 454 -0.15 -9.71 10.33
CA VAL A 454 -0.39 -8.60 11.23
C VAL A 454 -1.24 -9.07 12.39
N THR A 455 -0.69 -9.03 13.60
CA THR A 455 -1.41 -9.37 14.83
C THR A 455 -1.92 -8.13 15.56
N ASP A 456 -1.48 -6.95 15.18
CA ASP A 456 -1.82 -5.66 15.75
C ASP A 456 -1.97 -4.60 14.64
N ALA A 457 -3.19 -4.09 14.47
CA ALA A 457 -3.52 -3.08 13.46
C ALA A 457 -2.71 -1.77 13.60
N SER A 458 -2.14 -1.47 14.77
CA SER A 458 -1.39 -0.25 15.02
C SER A 458 0.08 -0.33 14.66
N THR A 459 0.64 -1.52 14.50
CA THR A 459 2.08 -1.69 14.24
C THR A 459 2.49 -1.48 12.81
N GLY A 460 1.57 -1.67 11.84
CA GLY A 460 1.81 -1.45 10.42
C GLY A 460 3.13 -2.05 9.95
N VAL A 461 3.21 -3.35 9.76
CA VAL A 461 4.43 -3.99 9.26
C VAL A 461 4.50 -3.78 7.75
N ALA A 462 5.56 -3.15 7.26
CA ALA A 462 5.77 -3.00 5.84
C ALA A 462 5.90 -4.36 5.16
N ASP A 463 5.14 -4.58 4.10
CA ASP A 463 5.29 -5.76 3.25
C ASP A 463 6.65 -5.70 2.55
N TRP A 464 7.58 -6.60 2.90
CA TRP A 464 8.88 -6.66 2.25
C TRP A 464 8.75 -6.90 0.74
N ALA A 465 7.64 -7.48 0.31
CA ALA A 465 7.32 -7.72 -1.09
C ALA A 465 7.24 -6.44 -1.93
N GLU A 466 6.91 -5.29 -1.34
CA GLU A 466 6.96 -3.99 -2.05
C GLU A 466 8.38 -3.59 -2.45
N ASN A 467 9.37 -4.07 -1.73
CA ASN A 467 10.77 -3.73 -1.95
C ASN A 467 11.55 -4.81 -2.70
N ASP A 468 10.99 -6.01 -2.78
CA ASP A 468 11.63 -7.15 -3.42
C ASP A 468 11.34 -7.16 -4.93
N PRO A 469 12.36 -7.36 -5.80
CA PRO A 469 12.16 -7.35 -7.24
C PRO A 469 11.15 -8.39 -7.75
N MET A 470 11.15 -9.61 -7.24
CA MET A 470 10.23 -10.66 -7.70
C MET A 470 8.79 -10.46 -7.21
N THR A 471 8.61 -9.76 -6.10
CA THR A 471 7.30 -9.54 -5.50
C THR A 471 6.84 -8.09 -5.61
N TRP A 472 7.62 -7.25 -6.29
CA TRP A 472 7.28 -5.86 -6.55
C TRP A 472 5.96 -5.75 -7.32
N TYR A 473 5.19 -4.73 -7.00
CA TYR A 473 4.00 -4.35 -7.76
C TYR A 473 3.78 -2.85 -7.75
N VAL A 474 2.99 -2.37 -8.70
CA VAL A 474 2.51 -0.98 -8.76
C VAL A 474 1.07 -0.99 -9.24
N ARG A 475 0.23 -0.13 -8.65
CA ARG A 475 -1.15 0.06 -9.12
C ARG A 475 -1.19 1.15 -10.19
N ALA A 476 -2.04 0.95 -11.18
CA ALA A 476 -2.24 1.91 -12.25
C ALA A 476 -3.68 1.92 -12.75
N ASN A 477 -4.15 3.07 -13.21
CA ASN A 477 -5.34 3.16 -14.05
C ASN A 477 -4.96 2.70 -15.46
N ALA A 478 -5.66 1.70 -15.98
CA ALA A 478 -5.35 1.16 -17.30
C ALA A 478 -6.59 0.66 -18.05
N LYS A 479 -6.48 0.61 -19.36
CA LYS A 479 -7.51 0.09 -20.29
C LYS A 479 -6.94 -1.03 -21.12
N SER A 480 -7.74 -2.01 -21.42
CA SER A 480 -7.39 -3.14 -22.28
C SER A 480 -7.27 -2.73 -23.74
N LEU A 481 -6.27 -3.27 -24.43
CA LEU A 481 -6.03 -3.07 -25.88
C LEU A 481 -6.25 -4.35 -26.66
N ALA A 482 -6.46 -4.22 -27.98
CA ALA A 482 -6.75 -5.32 -28.92
C ALA A 482 -5.60 -6.31 -29.05
N ASP A 483 -4.37 -5.85 -28.91
CA ASP A 483 -3.16 -6.66 -29.03
C ASP A 483 -2.86 -7.51 -27.78
N GLY A 484 -3.71 -7.41 -26.78
CA GLY A 484 -3.51 -8.13 -25.51
C GLY A 484 -2.58 -7.42 -24.53
N THR A 485 -2.29 -6.14 -24.75
CA THR A 485 -1.58 -5.26 -23.81
C THR A 485 -2.52 -4.27 -23.13
N MET A 486 -1.99 -3.30 -22.38
CA MET A 486 -2.76 -2.30 -21.65
C MET A 486 -2.32 -0.88 -22.02
N GLU A 487 -3.26 0.03 -22.14
CA GLU A 487 -2.99 1.47 -22.11
C GLU A 487 -2.94 1.93 -20.67
N VAL A 488 -1.76 2.24 -20.16
CA VAL A 488 -1.56 2.77 -18.79
C VAL A 488 -1.73 4.30 -18.81
N LEU A 489 -2.70 4.80 -18.05
CA LEU A 489 -3.03 6.23 -17.99
C LEU A 489 -2.27 6.95 -16.86
N ALA A 490 -2.24 6.35 -15.67
CA ALA A 490 -1.52 6.88 -14.52
C ALA A 490 -1.13 5.74 -13.57
N VAL A 491 0.05 5.81 -12.96
CA VAL A 491 0.45 4.92 -11.86
C VAL A 491 0.20 5.60 -10.51
N GLU A 492 0.13 4.83 -9.43
CA GLU A 492 -0.19 5.31 -8.08
C GLU A 492 0.78 6.36 -7.51
N THR A 493 1.94 6.55 -8.11
CA THR A 493 2.89 7.61 -7.75
C THR A 493 2.61 8.94 -8.46
N GLU A 494 1.66 8.97 -9.39
CA GLU A 494 1.29 10.17 -10.15
C GLU A 494 0.04 10.84 -9.58
N ALA A 495 0.00 12.16 -9.59
CA ALA A 495 -1.18 12.92 -9.13
C ALA A 495 -2.47 12.65 -9.94
N ALA A 496 -2.33 12.13 -11.15
CA ALA A 496 -3.46 11.77 -12.02
C ALA A 496 -4.05 10.38 -11.70
N PHE A 497 -3.44 9.63 -10.78
CA PHE A 497 -3.95 8.32 -10.39
C PHE A 497 -5.28 8.44 -9.66
N ASP A 498 -6.25 7.69 -10.13
CA ASP A 498 -7.61 7.66 -9.61
C ASP A 498 -7.89 6.28 -9.00
N VAL A 499 -7.76 6.16 -7.69
CA VAL A 499 -8.01 4.93 -6.95
C VAL A 499 -9.47 4.49 -7.02
N THR A 500 -10.42 5.43 -7.32
CA THR A 500 -11.85 5.12 -7.43
C THR A 500 -12.20 4.36 -8.71
N GLY A 501 -11.28 4.32 -9.67
CA GLY A 501 -11.50 3.65 -10.95
C GLY A 501 -12.56 4.30 -11.84
N GLU A 502 -12.93 5.55 -11.56
CA GLU A 502 -13.91 6.30 -12.35
C GLU A 502 -13.34 6.68 -13.72
N THR A 503 -12.07 7.09 -13.74
CA THR A 503 -11.35 7.44 -14.99
C THR A 503 -11.01 6.20 -15.81
N ALA A 504 -10.50 5.16 -15.18
CA ALA A 504 -10.21 3.85 -15.72
C ALA A 504 -10.00 2.85 -14.58
N PRO A 505 -10.25 1.55 -14.80
CA PRO A 505 -10.06 0.53 -13.78
C PRO A 505 -8.65 0.55 -13.19
N VAL A 506 -8.55 0.25 -11.90
CA VAL A 506 -7.27 0.09 -11.20
C VAL A 506 -6.79 -1.34 -11.36
N TYR A 507 -5.61 -1.51 -11.93
CA TYR A 507 -4.90 -2.79 -12.05
C TYR A 507 -3.61 -2.76 -11.25
N CYS A 508 -3.21 -3.92 -10.73
CA CYS A 508 -1.91 -4.17 -10.12
C CYS A 508 -1.00 -4.77 -11.19
N PHE A 509 0.09 -4.11 -11.52
CA PHE A 509 1.13 -4.59 -12.40
C PHE A 509 2.28 -5.17 -11.59
N SER A 510 2.78 -6.33 -11.98
CA SER A 510 3.89 -7.04 -11.33
C SER A 510 4.80 -7.65 -12.37
N PRO A 511 6.04 -8.06 -12.04
CA PRO A 511 6.83 -8.90 -12.91
C PRO A 511 6.10 -10.21 -13.20
N ALA A 512 6.11 -10.62 -14.45
CA ALA A 512 5.66 -11.95 -14.84
C ALA A 512 6.73 -12.98 -14.46
N LEU A 513 6.33 -14.04 -13.78
CA LEU A 513 7.24 -15.06 -13.30
C LEU A 513 7.03 -16.38 -14.03
N ALA A 514 8.12 -17.11 -14.23
CA ALA A 514 8.09 -18.51 -14.64
C ALA A 514 8.22 -19.41 -13.41
N VAL A 515 7.59 -20.56 -13.44
CA VAL A 515 7.52 -21.48 -12.32
C VAL A 515 8.02 -22.87 -12.72
N LYS A 516 8.76 -23.50 -11.81
CA LYS A 516 9.15 -24.90 -11.87
C LYS A 516 8.58 -25.61 -10.66
N GLU A 517 7.86 -26.71 -10.86
CA GLU A 517 7.32 -27.52 -9.77
C GLU A 517 7.77 -28.96 -9.92
N TRP A 518 8.25 -29.55 -8.81
CA TRP A 518 8.60 -30.96 -8.71
C TRP A 518 8.29 -31.49 -7.32
N ASP A 519 8.34 -32.80 -7.20
CA ASP A 519 7.99 -33.51 -5.98
C ASP A 519 8.98 -34.69 -5.83
N ASP A 520 9.45 -34.89 -4.62
CA ASP A 520 10.36 -35.97 -4.24
C ASP A 520 9.68 -37.08 -3.44
N GLY A 521 8.36 -37.06 -3.37
CA GLY A 521 7.54 -37.98 -2.58
C GLY A 521 7.36 -37.55 -1.10
N SER A 522 8.21 -36.66 -0.59
CA SER A 522 8.14 -36.11 0.76
C SER A 522 7.71 -34.64 0.76
N TYR A 523 8.18 -33.88 -0.22
CA TYR A 523 7.93 -32.46 -0.35
C TYR A 523 7.53 -32.09 -1.76
N LEU A 524 6.60 -31.13 -1.84
CA LEU A 524 6.27 -30.39 -3.05
C LEU A 524 7.12 -29.12 -3.10
N TYR A 525 7.92 -28.98 -4.12
CA TYR A 525 8.75 -27.82 -4.38
C TYR A 525 8.09 -26.94 -5.44
N THR A 526 8.06 -25.62 -5.19
CA THR A 526 7.73 -24.62 -6.21
C THR A 526 8.83 -23.58 -6.21
N SER A 527 9.40 -23.38 -7.37
CA SER A 527 10.49 -22.43 -7.61
C SER A 527 10.06 -21.40 -8.65
N TRP A 528 10.30 -20.14 -8.37
CA TRP A 528 9.98 -19.01 -9.25
C TRP A 528 11.25 -18.35 -9.76
N HIS A 529 11.16 -17.88 -10.99
CA HIS A 529 12.25 -17.24 -11.73
C HIS A 529 11.66 -16.16 -12.64
N MET A 530 12.38 -15.06 -12.90
CA MET A 530 11.91 -14.02 -13.80
C MET A 530 11.92 -14.45 -15.27
N ARG A 531 12.77 -15.40 -15.66
CA ARG A 531 12.92 -15.87 -17.04
C ARG A 531 12.34 -17.25 -17.20
N ALA A 532 11.60 -17.44 -18.29
CA ALA A 532 11.21 -18.76 -18.77
C ALA A 532 12.41 -19.44 -19.47
N GLY A 533 12.49 -20.74 -19.33
CA GLY A 533 13.53 -21.54 -19.97
C GLY A 533 14.04 -22.68 -19.08
N GLY A 534 14.66 -23.68 -19.67
CA GLY A 534 14.95 -24.91 -18.96
C GLY A 534 13.68 -25.61 -18.49
N ASP A 535 13.56 -25.80 -17.17
CA ASP A 535 12.36 -26.37 -16.54
C ASP A 535 11.37 -25.29 -16.04
N TYR A 536 11.68 -24.00 -16.19
CA TYR A 536 10.79 -22.91 -15.78
C TYR A 536 9.79 -22.57 -16.89
N VAL A 537 8.52 -22.76 -16.60
CA VAL A 537 7.40 -22.54 -17.52
C VAL A 537 6.71 -21.22 -17.14
N PRO A 538 6.40 -20.33 -18.10
CA PRO A 538 5.61 -19.15 -17.82
C PRO A 538 4.27 -19.53 -17.18
N MET A 539 3.77 -18.72 -16.27
CA MET A 539 2.36 -18.82 -15.87
C MET A 539 1.48 -18.65 -17.11
N ALA A 540 0.38 -19.40 -17.21
CA ALA A 540 -0.46 -19.40 -18.40
C ALA A 540 -0.97 -17.99 -18.78
N GLY A 541 -1.30 -17.15 -17.78
CA GLY A 541 -1.70 -15.75 -17.97
C GLY A 541 -0.60 -14.83 -18.48
N ASP A 542 0.65 -15.26 -18.42
CA ASP A 542 1.83 -14.44 -18.74
C ASP A 542 2.46 -14.81 -20.08
N VAL A 543 1.77 -15.62 -20.87
CA VAL A 543 2.14 -15.93 -22.25
C VAL A 543 1.43 -14.95 -23.18
N ALA A 544 2.18 -14.20 -23.97
CA ALA A 544 1.66 -13.25 -24.95
C ALA A 544 1.00 -13.98 -26.15
N PRO A 545 0.20 -13.27 -26.98
CA PRO A 545 -0.43 -13.86 -28.17
C PRO A 545 0.54 -14.48 -29.16
N ASP A 546 1.78 -14.01 -29.23
CA ASP A 546 2.86 -14.55 -30.05
C ASP A 546 3.60 -15.77 -29.44
N GLY A 547 3.18 -16.20 -28.24
CA GLY A 547 3.78 -17.31 -27.49
C GLY A 547 4.99 -16.92 -26.63
N THR A 548 5.40 -15.66 -26.60
CA THR A 548 6.51 -15.19 -25.76
C THR A 548 6.10 -15.04 -24.29
N HIS A 549 7.06 -15.20 -23.39
CA HIS A 549 6.87 -14.85 -21.98
C HIS A 549 6.85 -13.33 -21.83
N ARG A 550 5.79 -12.81 -21.21
CA ARG A 550 5.66 -11.37 -20.91
C ARG A 550 6.67 -10.95 -19.85
N LEU A 551 7.02 -9.68 -19.84
CA LEU A 551 7.80 -9.09 -18.73
C LEU A 551 6.90 -8.68 -17.55
N LEU A 552 5.64 -8.38 -17.84
CA LEU A 552 4.65 -7.90 -16.86
C LEU A 552 3.42 -8.78 -16.87
N THR A 553 2.87 -8.99 -15.70
CA THR A 553 1.50 -9.46 -15.48
C THR A 553 0.66 -8.35 -14.84
N TRP A 554 -0.67 -8.41 -14.97
CA TRP A 554 -1.58 -7.45 -14.34
C TRP A 554 -2.91 -8.09 -13.96
N HIS A 555 -3.45 -7.60 -12.85
CA HIS A 555 -4.67 -8.13 -12.24
C HIS A 555 -5.50 -6.98 -11.70
N PRO A 556 -6.86 -7.04 -11.71
CA PRO A 556 -7.67 -5.98 -11.15
C PRO A 556 -7.43 -5.83 -9.64
N ALA A 557 -7.28 -4.59 -9.17
CA ALA A 557 -7.03 -4.33 -7.75
C ALA A 557 -8.26 -4.61 -6.87
N PHE A 558 -9.46 -4.38 -7.39
CA PHE A 558 -10.72 -4.48 -6.63
C PHE A 558 -11.75 -5.37 -7.34
N TYR A 559 -12.77 -5.78 -6.62
CA TYR A 559 -13.94 -6.43 -7.21
C TYR A 559 -14.73 -5.45 -8.10
N GLY A 560 -15.62 -5.99 -8.94
CA GLY A 560 -16.43 -5.17 -9.84
C GLY A 560 -17.38 -4.26 -9.08
N GLY A 561 -17.29 -2.97 -9.36
CA GLY A 561 -18.24 -1.94 -8.97
C GLY A 561 -18.74 -1.20 -10.23
N LYS A 562 -19.81 -0.42 -10.11
CA LYS A 562 -20.30 0.41 -11.22
C LYS A 562 -19.69 1.80 -11.15
N ASN A 563 -19.10 2.26 -12.27
CA ASN A 563 -18.73 3.66 -12.41
C ASN A 563 -19.95 4.54 -12.77
N SER A 564 -19.77 5.84 -12.82
CA SER A 564 -20.85 6.80 -13.15
C SER A 564 -21.47 6.58 -14.53
N ALA A 565 -20.72 6.02 -15.50
CA ALA A 565 -21.19 5.65 -16.82
C ALA A 565 -21.96 4.32 -16.86
N GLY A 566 -22.09 3.64 -15.70
CA GLY A 566 -22.79 2.36 -15.57
C GLY A 566 -22.04 1.17 -16.16
N GLY A 567 -20.75 1.30 -16.44
CA GLY A 567 -19.84 0.21 -16.75
C GLY A 567 -19.30 -0.45 -15.50
N MET A 568 -18.81 -1.68 -15.58
CA MET A 568 -18.11 -2.33 -14.50
C MET A 568 -16.66 -1.86 -14.47
N THR A 569 -16.19 -1.44 -13.30
CA THR A 569 -14.81 -0.99 -13.08
C THR A 569 -14.22 -1.62 -11.84
N SER A 570 -12.88 -1.57 -11.71
CA SER A 570 -12.11 -1.92 -10.53
C SER A 570 -11.71 -0.63 -9.82
N GLY A 571 -12.33 -0.31 -8.69
CA GLY A 571 -12.09 0.96 -7.99
C GLY A 571 -12.48 0.91 -6.52
N ALA A 572 -11.76 1.69 -5.68
CA ALA A 572 -12.04 1.84 -4.27
C ALA A 572 -13.29 2.69 -4.02
N GLY A 573 -13.96 2.45 -2.90
CA GLY A 573 -15.17 3.18 -2.50
C GLY A 573 -16.45 2.71 -3.18
N LEU A 574 -16.37 1.84 -4.19
CA LEU A 574 -17.53 1.33 -4.89
C LEU A 574 -18.17 0.17 -4.12
N LEU A 575 -19.50 0.13 -4.13
CA LEU A 575 -20.19 -1.07 -3.65
C LEU A 575 -19.98 -2.23 -4.62
N PRO A 576 -19.74 -3.46 -4.13
CA PRO A 576 -19.67 -4.64 -4.97
C PRO A 576 -21.03 -4.87 -5.65
N MET A 577 -21.04 -5.66 -6.71
CA MET A 577 -22.22 -5.92 -7.54
C MET A 577 -22.84 -7.30 -7.27
N PRO A 578 -23.44 -7.56 -6.09
CA PRO A 578 -24.17 -8.80 -5.88
C PRO A 578 -25.35 -8.90 -6.84
N TRP A 579 -25.91 -10.07 -7.00
CA TRP A 579 -27.03 -10.34 -7.91
C TRP A 579 -26.71 -10.10 -9.39
N THR A 580 -25.42 -10.07 -9.75
CA THR A 580 -24.98 -9.89 -11.13
C THR A 580 -24.31 -11.17 -11.60
N SER A 581 -24.97 -11.95 -12.46
CA SER A 581 -24.38 -13.17 -13.00
C SER A 581 -23.19 -12.87 -13.92
N ALA A 582 -22.32 -13.84 -14.16
CA ALA A 582 -21.21 -13.69 -15.09
C ALA A 582 -21.68 -13.27 -16.50
N ASN A 583 -22.79 -13.81 -16.98
CA ASN A 583 -23.41 -13.40 -18.26
C ASN A 583 -23.88 -11.94 -18.27
N ALA A 584 -24.37 -11.42 -17.15
CA ALA A 584 -24.78 -10.01 -17.03
C ALA A 584 -23.59 -9.08 -16.81
N ALA A 585 -22.53 -9.54 -16.17
CA ALA A 585 -21.33 -8.78 -15.87
C ALA A 585 -20.45 -8.54 -17.10
N LEU A 586 -20.30 -9.53 -17.98
CA LEU A 586 -19.44 -9.44 -19.16
C LEU A 586 -19.79 -8.25 -20.08
N PRO A 587 -21.06 -7.99 -20.44
CA PRO A 587 -21.41 -6.78 -21.18
C PRO A 587 -21.11 -5.47 -20.43
N LEU A 588 -21.14 -5.47 -19.09
CA LEU A 588 -20.81 -4.28 -18.29
C LEU A 588 -19.30 -4.03 -18.27
N ALA A 589 -18.49 -5.09 -18.22
CA ALA A 589 -17.05 -5.00 -18.37
C ALA A 589 -16.69 -4.41 -19.75
N ARG A 590 -17.29 -4.94 -20.80
CA ARG A 590 -17.07 -4.51 -22.19
C ARG A 590 -17.59 -3.11 -22.54
N LYS A 591 -18.27 -2.42 -21.62
CA LYS A 591 -18.55 -0.99 -21.79
C LYS A 591 -17.32 -0.11 -21.66
N LEU A 592 -16.27 -0.56 -20.98
CA LEU A 592 -15.02 0.16 -20.86
C LEU A 592 -14.18 0.01 -22.13
N THR A 593 -13.88 -1.22 -22.48
CA THR A 593 -13.31 -1.60 -23.79
C THR A 593 -13.90 -2.93 -24.23
N ALA A 594 -13.96 -3.20 -25.55
CA ALA A 594 -14.44 -4.47 -26.09
C ALA A 594 -13.54 -5.66 -25.65
N TYR A 595 -12.35 -5.38 -25.19
CA TYR A 595 -11.29 -6.33 -24.85
C TYR A 595 -11.28 -6.75 -23.38
N ASP A 596 -12.11 -6.12 -22.53
CA ASP A 596 -12.25 -6.48 -21.13
C ASP A 596 -13.04 -7.78 -20.95
N GLY A 597 -12.58 -8.60 -20.02
CA GLY A 597 -13.21 -9.84 -19.60
C GLY A 597 -13.55 -9.87 -18.12
N LEU A 598 -13.84 -11.05 -17.62
CA LEU A 598 -14.04 -11.33 -16.20
C LEU A 598 -12.80 -12.03 -15.63
N TRP A 599 -12.62 -11.93 -14.31
CA TRP A 599 -11.63 -12.70 -13.56
C TRP A 599 -11.57 -14.16 -14.06
N CYS A 600 -10.36 -14.68 -14.18
CA CYS A 600 -10.14 -16.03 -14.70
C CYS A 600 -9.16 -16.83 -13.83
N ASP A 601 -9.00 -18.09 -14.13
CA ASP A 601 -8.06 -18.96 -13.39
C ASP A 601 -6.60 -18.47 -13.44
N CYS A 602 -6.19 -17.76 -14.48
CA CYS A 602 -4.87 -17.13 -14.50
C CYS A 602 -4.71 -16.08 -13.39
N ASP A 603 -5.76 -15.30 -13.10
CA ASP A 603 -5.77 -14.34 -11.98
C ASP A 603 -5.77 -15.08 -10.63
N THR A 604 -6.54 -16.17 -10.53
CA THR A 604 -6.59 -17.04 -9.34
C THR A 604 -5.22 -17.68 -9.07
N GLN A 605 -4.56 -18.20 -10.09
CA GLN A 605 -3.22 -18.78 -10.00
C GLN A 605 -2.17 -17.74 -9.57
N PHE A 606 -2.27 -16.52 -10.11
CA PHE A 606 -1.42 -15.41 -9.65
C PHE A 606 -1.65 -15.10 -8.16
N ALA A 607 -2.89 -15.04 -7.70
CA ALA A 607 -3.19 -14.81 -6.29
C ALA A 607 -2.61 -15.92 -5.38
N LEU A 608 -2.71 -17.18 -5.81
CA LEU A 608 -2.09 -18.32 -5.13
C LEU A 608 -0.56 -18.26 -5.13
N MET A 609 0.04 -17.92 -6.27
CA MET A 609 1.48 -17.71 -6.39
C MET A 609 1.94 -16.60 -5.46
N ALA A 610 1.29 -15.44 -5.53
CA ALA A 610 1.62 -14.28 -4.71
C ALA A 610 1.49 -14.59 -3.21
N TRP A 611 0.48 -15.37 -2.83
CA TRP A 611 0.31 -15.87 -1.48
C TRP A 611 1.46 -16.79 -1.07
N ARG A 612 1.72 -17.84 -1.85
CA ARG A 612 2.73 -18.85 -1.53
C ARG A 612 4.14 -18.26 -1.48
N LEU A 613 4.46 -17.36 -2.41
CA LEU A 613 5.76 -16.70 -2.48
C LEU A 613 6.02 -15.80 -1.25
N ARG A 614 4.99 -15.11 -0.75
CA ARG A 614 5.10 -14.19 0.40
C ARG A 614 5.00 -14.89 1.74
N HIS A 615 4.09 -15.84 1.88
CA HIS A 615 3.74 -16.45 3.16
C HIS A 615 4.24 -17.89 3.30
N TRP A 616 4.80 -18.46 2.25
CA TRP A 616 5.40 -19.81 2.19
C TRP A 616 4.44 -20.93 2.56
N THR A 617 3.14 -20.72 2.47
CA THR A 617 2.11 -21.69 2.82
C THR A 617 1.13 -21.89 1.66
N LEU A 618 0.51 -23.07 1.61
CA LEU A 618 -0.48 -23.42 0.60
C LEU A 618 -1.91 -23.01 1.00
N SER A 619 -2.12 -22.60 2.24
CA SER A 619 -3.44 -22.23 2.74
C SER A 619 -3.43 -20.86 3.39
N ASN A 620 -4.41 -20.04 3.08
CA ASN A 620 -4.65 -18.79 3.78
C ASN A 620 -5.61 -18.94 4.98
N SER A 621 -6.21 -20.11 5.16
CA SER A 621 -7.11 -20.40 6.28
C SER A 621 -6.36 -20.43 7.61
N GLY A 622 -6.95 -19.81 8.64
CA GLY A 622 -6.30 -19.64 9.95
C GLY A 622 -5.16 -18.59 9.95
N GLN A 623 -4.99 -17.87 8.85
CA GLN A 623 -4.00 -16.80 8.70
C GLN A 623 -4.71 -15.51 8.24
N LEU A 624 -4.77 -15.22 6.94
CA LEU A 624 -5.58 -14.15 6.38
C LEU A 624 -6.82 -14.75 5.72
N GLU A 625 -7.85 -15.00 6.51
CA GLU A 625 -9.02 -15.74 6.03
C GLU A 625 -9.93 -14.91 5.10
N GLY A 626 -9.75 -13.61 5.09
CA GLY A 626 -10.68 -12.72 4.42
C GLY A 626 -12.05 -12.72 5.13
N CYS A 627 -13.06 -12.21 4.47
CA CYS A 627 -14.40 -12.12 5.03
C CYS A 627 -15.19 -13.43 4.80
N THR A 628 -14.76 -14.53 5.44
CA THR A 628 -15.38 -15.86 5.29
C THR A 628 -16.33 -16.23 6.43
N ASN A 629 -16.35 -15.46 7.51
CA ASN A 629 -17.12 -15.72 8.72
C ASN A 629 -17.84 -14.48 9.29
N TYR A 630 -18.09 -13.47 8.45
CA TYR A 630 -18.84 -12.27 8.83
C TYR A 630 -20.35 -12.46 8.54
N ASN A 631 -20.96 -13.48 9.12
CA ASN A 631 -22.34 -13.91 8.81
C ASN A 631 -23.30 -13.61 9.97
N TYR A 632 -23.87 -12.42 9.99
CA TYR A 632 -24.85 -12.01 11.00
C TYR A 632 -26.17 -11.62 10.36
N GLN A 633 -27.26 -12.04 10.99
CA GLN A 633 -28.64 -11.73 10.58
C GLN A 633 -29.46 -11.45 11.84
N TYR A 634 -30.09 -10.29 11.89
CA TYR A 634 -30.84 -9.85 13.07
C TYR A 634 -32.18 -9.23 12.69
N THR A 635 -33.23 -9.62 13.38
CA THR A 635 -34.51 -8.91 13.36
C THR A 635 -34.34 -7.59 14.10
N LEU A 636 -34.95 -6.52 13.59
CA LEU A 636 -34.86 -5.21 14.20
C LEU A 636 -35.52 -5.18 15.57
N ALA A 637 -34.92 -4.43 16.50
CA ALA A 637 -35.40 -4.34 17.87
C ALA A 637 -36.51 -3.29 18.03
N VAL A 638 -36.46 -2.21 17.24
CA VAL A 638 -37.40 -1.07 17.33
C VAL A 638 -37.75 -0.62 15.92
N ALA A 639 -39.02 -0.24 15.73
CA ALA A 639 -39.53 0.39 14.51
C ALA A 639 -39.30 1.92 14.58
N GLU A 640 -38.86 2.52 13.47
CA GLU A 640 -38.67 3.96 13.33
C GLU A 640 -39.21 4.43 11.96
N THR A 641 -39.58 5.69 11.84
CA THR A 641 -40.09 6.29 10.59
C THR A 641 -39.12 7.39 10.12
N GLY A 642 -38.84 7.42 8.81
CA GLY A 642 -38.07 8.48 8.17
C GLY A 642 -36.59 8.49 8.57
N VAL A 643 -35.95 7.34 8.81
CA VAL A 643 -34.58 7.20 9.32
C VAL A 643 -33.62 6.66 8.26
N LYS A 644 -32.30 6.85 8.49
CA LYS A 644 -31.21 6.21 7.74
C LYS A 644 -30.41 5.25 8.64
N ARG A 645 -31.10 4.55 9.52
CA ARG A 645 -30.50 3.62 10.46
C ARG A 645 -31.45 2.46 10.77
N VAL A 646 -30.90 1.43 11.41
CA VAL A 646 -31.69 0.36 12.03
C VAL A 646 -31.31 0.24 13.50
N LEU A 647 -32.28 -0.08 14.36
CA LEU A 647 -32.03 -0.30 15.79
C LEU A 647 -31.97 -1.80 16.08
N LEU A 648 -30.87 -2.21 16.69
CA LEU A 648 -30.61 -3.57 17.16
C LEU A 648 -30.39 -3.55 18.67
N THR A 649 -30.47 -4.72 19.30
CA THR A 649 -29.96 -4.81 20.69
C THR A 649 -28.45 -4.51 20.72
N LYS A 650 -27.94 -4.02 21.84
CA LYS A 650 -26.51 -3.70 22.00
C LYS A 650 -25.63 -4.91 21.67
N ALA A 651 -26.02 -6.11 22.11
CA ALA A 651 -25.28 -7.35 21.84
C ALA A 651 -25.25 -7.70 20.35
N GLN A 652 -26.32 -7.47 19.61
CA GLN A 652 -26.38 -7.67 18.16
C GLN A 652 -25.55 -6.62 17.42
N GLY A 653 -25.68 -5.35 17.80
CA GLY A 653 -24.88 -4.27 17.21
C GLY A 653 -23.37 -4.48 17.39
N ALA A 654 -22.94 -5.04 18.53
CA ALA A 654 -21.53 -5.34 18.80
C ALA A 654 -20.90 -6.36 17.83
N ASN A 655 -21.70 -7.14 17.11
CA ASN A 655 -21.21 -8.09 16.10
C ASN A 655 -21.03 -7.46 14.71
N LEU A 656 -21.65 -6.31 14.47
CA LEU A 656 -21.52 -5.58 13.22
C LEU A 656 -20.28 -4.68 13.24
N LEU A 657 -19.75 -4.41 12.08
CA LEU A 657 -18.50 -3.66 11.92
C LEU A 657 -18.76 -2.42 11.07
N VAL A 658 -18.28 -1.28 11.55
CA VAL A 658 -18.30 -0.02 10.78
C VAL A 658 -17.48 -0.21 9.50
N GLY A 659 -18.00 0.28 8.39
CA GLY A 659 -17.42 0.09 7.06
C GLY A 659 -17.92 -1.17 6.34
N GLY A 660 -18.44 -2.17 7.04
CA GLY A 660 -19.08 -3.33 6.41
C GLY A 660 -20.42 -2.99 5.78
N CYS A 661 -20.97 -3.89 4.97
CA CYS A 661 -22.28 -3.72 4.34
C CYS A 661 -23.35 -4.61 4.94
N VAL A 662 -24.57 -4.16 4.81
CA VAL A 662 -25.79 -4.92 5.15
C VAL A 662 -26.85 -4.76 4.06
N CYS A 663 -27.79 -5.71 3.99
CA CYS A 663 -29.08 -5.54 3.32
C CYS A 663 -30.20 -5.51 4.36
N LEU A 664 -31.38 -5.05 3.96
CA LEU A 664 -32.59 -5.02 4.78
C LEU A 664 -33.78 -5.47 3.97
N GLY A 665 -34.58 -6.32 4.57
CA GLY A 665 -35.83 -6.74 3.96
C GLY A 665 -36.97 -6.90 4.95
N GLU A 666 -38.22 -6.69 4.45
CA GLU A 666 -39.46 -6.90 5.17
C GLU A 666 -39.97 -8.32 4.94
N ARG A 667 -39.60 -9.20 5.82
CA ARG A 667 -39.99 -10.62 5.69
C ARG A 667 -41.41 -11.00 6.18
N GLY A 668 -42.09 -10.08 6.89
CA GLY A 668 -43.41 -10.36 7.47
C GLY A 668 -43.43 -11.62 8.34
N SER A 669 -44.26 -12.58 8.00
CA SER A 669 -44.36 -13.87 8.66
C SER A 669 -43.36 -14.92 8.14
N ASN A 670 -42.54 -14.63 7.14
CA ASN A 670 -41.58 -15.58 6.60
C ASN A 670 -40.45 -15.85 7.61
N THR A 671 -40.08 -17.09 7.76
CA THR A 671 -39.00 -17.51 8.70
C THR A 671 -37.72 -17.92 8.02
N ASN A 672 -37.71 -18.00 6.67
CA ASN A 672 -36.50 -18.33 5.91
C ASN A 672 -35.57 -17.13 5.83
N ASN A 673 -34.41 -17.22 6.49
CA ASN A 673 -33.40 -16.19 6.53
C ASN A 673 -32.40 -16.24 5.35
N ASP A 674 -32.62 -17.10 4.34
CA ASP A 674 -31.74 -17.13 3.16
C ASP A 674 -31.78 -15.77 2.44
N ARG A 675 -30.61 -15.13 2.30
CA ARG A 675 -30.45 -13.84 1.61
C ARG A 675 -30.85 -13.87 0.13
N ASN A 676 -31.05 -15.07 -0.47
CA ASN A 676 -31.60 -15.19 -1.82
C ASN A 676 -33.15 -14.99 -1.89
N GLN A 677 -33.81 -14.98 -0.75
CA GLN A 677 -35.23 -14.65 -0.71
C GLN A 677 -35.44 -13.15 -0.93
N ALA A 678 -36.24 -12.78 -1.92
CA ALA A 678 -36.44 -11.39 -2.29
C ALA A 678 -36.85 -10.51 -1.10
N TYR A 679 -37.72 -11.02 -0.24
CA TYR A 679 -38.21 -10.33 0.96
C TYR A 679 -37.16 -10.11 2.05
N ASN A 680 -35.94 -10.68 1.94
CA ASN A 680 -34.81 -10.42 2.86
C ASN A 680 -33.93 -9.23 2.42
N HIS A 681 -34.23 -8.61 1.27
CA HIS A 681 -33.48 -7.48 0.71
C HIS A 681 -34.33 -6.52 -0.13
N ASP A 682 -35.65 -6.55 0.01
CA ASP A 682 -36.57 -5.73 -0.78
C ASP A 682 -36.66 -4.28 -0.33
N VAL A 683 -36.18 -3.93 0.86
CA VAL A 683 -36.04 -2.54 1.30
C VAL A 683 -34.77 -1.93 0.68
N PHE A 684 -33.61 -2.58 0.80
CA PHE A 684 -32.42 -2.28 0.04
C PHE A 684 -31.49 -3.49 -0.06
N ASN A 685 -30.80 -3.62 -1.19
CA ASN A 685 -29.93 -4.75 -1.48
C ASN A 685 -28.59 -4.70 -0.74
N ILE A 686 -28.00 -3.51 -0.60
CA ILE A 686 -26.70 -3.32 0.03
C ILE A 686 -26.55 -1.86 0.46
N ALA A 687 -26.10 -1.63 1.69
CA ALA A 687 -25.77 -0.32 2.23
C ALA A 687 -24.58 -0.44 3.19
N LYS A 688 -23.67 0.55 3.17
CA LYS A 688 -22.51 0.60 4.04
C LYS A 688 -22.92 1.08 5.44
N ILE A 689 -22.33 0.48 6.47
CA ILE A 689 -22.46 0.92 7.86
C ILE A 689 -21.51 2.12 8.09
N LEU A 690 -22.06 3.29 8.39
CA LEU A 690 -21.30 4.52 8.64
C LEU A 690 -20.81 4.63 10.08
N SER A 691 -21.71 4.32 11.03
CA SER A 691 -21.39 4.32 12.47
C SER A 691 -22.34 3.37 13.23
N ILE A 692 -21.94 2.97 14.43
CA ILE A 692 -22.76 2.22 15.36
C ILE A 692 -22.72 2.96 16.70
N GLU A 693 -23.84 3.48 17.14
CA GLU A 693 -23.97 4.35 18.31
C GLU A 693 -24.96 3.76 19.30
N THR A 694 -24.82 4.11 20.58
CA THR A 694 -25.83 3.77 21.57
C THR A 694 -26.91 4.86 21.63
N VAL A 695 -28.17 4.45 21.49
CA VAL A 695 -29.32 5.33 21.64
C VAL A 695 -30.31 4.74 22.66
N THR A 696 -31.02 5.60 23.36
CA THR A 696 -32.05 5.17 24.32
C THR A 696 -33.42 5.42 23.74
N VAL A 697 -34.26 4.37 23.73
CA VAL A 697 -35.68 4.44 23.37
C VAL A 697 -36.47 3.79 24.50
N ASP A 698 -37.43 4.49 25.05
CA ASP A 698 -38.29 4.01 26.19
C ASP A 698 -37.43 3.39 27.32
N ASP A 699 -36.44 4.15 27.80
CA ASP A 699 -35.47 3.77 28.86
C ASP A 699 -34.62 2.53 28.56
N THR A 700 -34.65 2.02 27.34
CA THR A 700 -33.84 0.88 26.90
C THR A 700 -32.77 1.34 25.92
N GLU A 701 -31.55 0.85 26.12
CA GLU A 701 -30.42 1.16 25.23
C GLU A 701 -30.35 0.17 24.07
N TYR A 702 -30.20 0.72 22.87
CA TYR A 702 -30.07 0.01 21.60
C TYR A 702 -28.80 0.43 20.85
N ALA A 703 -28.36 -0.41 19.92
CA ALA A 703 -27.34 -0.05 18.94
C ALA A 703 -28.05 0.54 17.70
N ALA A 704 -27.81 1.82 17.45
CA ALA A 704 -28.22 2.49 16.22
C ALA A 704 -27.15 2.25 15.16
N VAL A 705 -27.44 1.43 14.18
CA VAL A 705 -26.59 1.15 13.03
C VAL A 705 -26.93 2.15 11.93
N ASN A 706 -26.15 3.21 11.81
CA ASN A 706 -26.32 4.26 10.80
C ASN A 706 -25.81 3.79 9.44
N LEU A 707 -26.59 4.01 8.39
CA LEU A 707 -26.40 3.44 7.06
C LEU A 707 -26.23 4.53 5.99
N GLU A 708 -25.41 4.25 5.00
CA GLU A 708 -25.27 5.07 3.80
C GLU A 708 -26.44 4.75 2.85
N LEU A 709 -27.47 5.57 2.91
CA LEU A 709 -28.69 5.46 2.10
C LEU A 709 -28.97 6.76 1.36
N ASP A 710 -29.45 6.68 0.12
CA ASP A 710 -29.84 7.86 -0.66
C ASP A 710 -31.07 8.56 -0.04
N SER A 711 -32.02 7.78 0.44
CA SER A 711 -33.28 8.23 1.05
C SER A 711 -33.50 7.63 2.43
N THR A 712 -34.37 8.27 3.21
CA THR A 712 -34.85 7.69 4.48
C THR A 712 -35.77 6.51 4.22
N ILE A 713 -35.84 5.62 5.21
CA ILE A 713 -36.67 4.41 5.22
C ILE A 713 -37.55 4.38 6.47
N ASP A 714 -38.64 3.69 6.41
CA ASP A 714 -39.42 3.29 7.58
C ASP A 714 -39.02 1.86 7.95
N THR A 715 -38.78 1.61 9.23
CA THR A 715 -38.37 0.31 9.74
C THR A 715 -39.48 -0.34 10.59
N MET A 716 -39.53 -1.67 10.59
CA MET A 716 -40.45 -2.46 11.39
C MET A 716 -39.68 -3.58 12.10
N THR A 717 -40.18 -4.02 13.25
CA THR A 717 -39.60 -5.12 14.03
C THR A 717 -39.67 -6.48 13.33
N THR A 718 -40.44 -6.60 12.26
CA THR A 718 -40.50 -7.78 11.38
C THR A 718 -39.36 -7.81 10.36
N MET A 719 -38.68 -6.69 10.15
CA MET A 719 -37.57 -6.60 9.19
C MET A 719 -36.34 -7.34 9.66
N LEU A 720 -35.58 -7.86 8.68
CA LEU A 720 -34.33 -8.58 8.88
C LEU A 720 -33.16 -7.79 8.26
N VAL A 721 -32.19 -7.40 9.07
CA VAL A 721 -30.90 -6.91 8.60
C VAL A 721 -29.91 -8.07 8.49
N SER A 722 -29.17 -8.13 7.39
CA SER A 722 -28.18 -9.20 7.13
C SER A 722 -26.88 -8.62 6.60
N THR A 723 -25.74 -9.14 7.08
CA THR A 723 -24.41 -8.72 6.56
C THR A 723 -24.26 -9.10 5.09
N MET A 724 -23.58 -8.22 4.34
CA MET A 724 -23.32 -8.34 2.90
C MET A 724 -21.82 -8.23 2.61
N PRO A 725 -21.36 -8.51 1.38
CA PRO A 725 -19.97 -8.30 1.00
C PRO A 725 -19.51 -6.88 1.30
N TRP A 726 -18.25 -6.72 1.69
CA TRP A 726 -17.67 -5.43 2.03
C TRP A 726 -17.53 -4.52 0.79
N PRO A 727 -17.53 -3.18 0.98
CA PRO A 727 -17.25 -2.25 -0.10
C PRO A 727 -15.83 -2.45 -0.63
N ASN A 728 -15.64 -2.24 -1.92
CA ASN A 728 -14.32 -2.23 -2.54
C ASN A 728 -13.45 -1.12 -1.94
N GLY A 729 -12.16 -1.38 -1.78
CA GLY A 729 -11.24 -0.44 -1.18
C GLY A 729 -11.32 -0.34 0.34
N THR A 730 -12.03 -1.24 1.00
CA THR A 730 -12.04 -1.32 2.47
C THR A 730 -10.62 -1.45 3.01
N THR A 731 -9.74 -2.17 2.33
CA THR A 731 -8.33 -2.33 2.70
C THR A 731 -7.50 -1.06 2.54
N GLU A 732 -7.98 -0.04 1.81
CA GLU A 732 -7.33 1.28 1.73
C GLU A 732 -7.52 2.10 3.02
N ALA A 733 -8.65 1.92 3.69
CA ALA A 733 -9.04 2.69 4.87
C ALA A 733 -8.69 1.99 6.19
N LEU A 734 -8.42 0.69 6.17
CA LEU A 734 -8.08 -0.05 7.38
C LEU A 734 -6.67 0.28 7.84
N PRO A 735 -6.47 0.52 9.15
CA PRO A 735 -5.12 0.69 9.70
C PRO A 735 -4.37 -0.64 9.63
N GLY A 736 -3.06 -0.60 9.51
CA GLY A 736 -2.21 -1.77 9.57
C GLY A 736 -1.11 -1.77 8.55
N HIS A 737 -0.91 -2.88 7.91
CA HIS A 737 0.11 -3.16 6.92
C HIS A 737 -0.02 -2.34 5.63
N SER A 738 1.07 -2.10 4.94
CA SER A 738 1.05 -1.39 3.65
C SER A 738 0.27 -2.13 2.56
N ASP A 739 0.13 -3.45 2.68
CA ASP A 739 -0.72 -4.28 1.82
C ASP A 739 -2.21 -4.27 2.21
N GLY A 740 -2.63 -3.43 3.16
CA GLY A 740 -4.01 -3.29 3.61
C GLY A 740 -4.50 -4.38 4.57
N CYS A 741 -3.61 -5.21 5.11
CA CYS A 741 -3.96 -6.15 6.17
C CYS A 741 -4.16 -5.43 7.49
N ILE A 742 -5.12 -5.90 8.30
CA ILE A 742 -5.32 -5.45 9.67
C ILE A 742 -5.00 -6.56 10.66
N GLY A 743 -4.67 -6.18 11.88
CA GLY A 743 -4.37 -7.13 12.94
C GLY A 743 -5.49 -8.14 13.18
N ASN A 744 -5.12 -9.36 13.51
CA ASN A 744 -6.02 -10.44 13.85
C ASN A 744 -7.04 -10.81 12.76
N LEU A 745 -6.59 -10.92 11.52
CA LEU A 745 -7.42 -11.31 10.37
C LEU A 745 -7.81 -12.79 10.35
N THR A 746 -7.35 -13.58 11.30
CA THR A 746 -7.75 -14.99 11.46
C THR A 746 -9.19 -15.18 11.87
N ASN A 747 -9.91 -14.09 12.17
CA ASN A 747 -11.31 -14.13 12.60
C ASN A 747 -12.33 -14.24 11.45
N GLY A 748 -11.90 -14.18 10.19
CA GLY A 748 -12.75 -14.28 9.00
C GLY A 748 -13.75 -13.14 8.82
N LYS A 749 -13.49 -11.95 9.36
CA LYS A 749 -14.45 -10.82 9.34
C LYS A 749 -14.07 -9.70 8.39
N TYR A 750 -12.82 -9.63 7.94
CA TYR A 750 -12.29 -8.52 7.14
C TYR A 750 -11.66 -9.01 5.84
N PRO A 751 -11.79 -8.25 4.75
CA PRO A 751 -10.99 -8.49 3.56
C PRO A 751 -9.50 -8.25 3.84
N TYR A 752 -8.64 -8.75 2.96
CA TYR A 752 -7.20 -8.48 3.00
C TYR A 752 -6.70 -8.13 1.61
N ARG A 753 -5.45 -7.67 1.50
CA ARG A 753 -4.82 -7.33 0.24
C ARG A 753 -3.56 -8.14 0.04
N ILE A 754 -3.35 -8.64 -1.19
CA ILE A 754 -2.14 -9.36 -1.59
C ILE A 754 -1.68 -8.83 -2.95
N ALA A 755 -0.40 -8.47 -3.08
CA ALA A 755 0.17 -7.90 -4.30
C ALA A 755 -0.67 -6.72 -4.86
N GLY A 756 -1.20 -5.86 -3.98
CA GLY A 756 -2.06 -4.74 -4.35
C GLY A 756 -3.53 -5.11 -4.61
N MET A 757 -3.87 -6.40 -4.74
CA MET A 757 -5.24 -6.87 -4.98
C MET A 757 -6.00 -7.06 -3.67
N GLU A 758 -7.18 -6.46 -3.57
CA GLU A 758 -8.13 -6.74 -2.47
C GLU A 758 -8.79 -8.10 -2.70
N MET A 759 -8.82 -8.93 -1.65
CA MET A 759 -9.27 -10.31 -1.70
C MET A 759 -10.33 -10.60 -0.66
N GLN A 760 -11.22 -11.54 -0.98
CA GLN A 760 -12.20 -12.15 -0.08
C GLN A 760 -13.04 -11.15 0.71
N ILE A 761 -13.70 -10.24 -0.01
CA ILE A 761 -14.60 -9.21 0.54
C ILE A 761 -15.90 -9.79 1.17
N GLY A 762 -16.07 -11.09 1.18
CA GLY A 762 -17.27 -11.78 1.68
C GLY A 762 -18.18 -12.30 0.59
N SER A 763 -17.71 -12.36 -0.64
CA SER A 763 -18.39 -12.88 -1.81
C SER A 763 -17.48 -13.75 -2.65
N TYR A 764 -18.06 -14.67 -3.39
CA TYR A 764 -17.37 -15.39 -4.46
C TYR A 764 -17.03 -14.43 -5.61
N CYS A 765 -15.94 -14.72 -6.29
CA CYS A 765 -15.56 -14.14 -7.57
C CYS A 765 -16.04 -15.06 -8.70
N GLU A 766 -16.87 -14.56 -9.61
CA GLU A 766 -17.42 -15.34 -10.72
C GLU A 766 -16.50 -15.27 -11.94
N GLU A 767 -16.29 -16.44 -12.59
CA GLU A 767 -15.42 -16.60 -13.75
C GLU A 767 -16.20 -17.06 -14.98
N LEU A 768 -15.67 -16.78 -16.17
CA LEU A 768 -16.07 -17.40 -17.43
C LEU A 768 -14.91 -18.13 -18.14
N ASP A 769 -13.76 -18.10 -17.57
CA ASP A 769 -12.57 -18.85 -17.98
C ASP A 769 -11.87 -19.39 -16.72
N PRO A 770 -12.02 -20.70 -16.46
CA PRO A 770 -12.63 -21.74 -17.30
C PRO A 770 -14.16 -21.86 -17.18
N LEU A 771 -14.74 -22.64 -18.08
CA LEU A 771 -16.07 -23.24 -17.91
C LEU A 771 -15.91 -24.74 -17.62
N TRP A 772 -16.75 -25.26 -16.73
CA TRP A 772 -16.75 -26.66 -16.33
C TRP A 772 -18.00 -27.40 -16.80
N GLN A 773 -17.82 -28.49 -17.54
CA GLN A 773 -18.92 -29.39 -17.93
C GLN A 773 -19.01 -30.54 -16.97
N ALA A 774 -20.03 -30.54 -16.12
CA ALA A 774 -20.27 -31.61 -15.17
C ALA A 774 -21.16 -32.73 -15.78
N SER A 775 -20.80 -33.97 -15.52
CA SER A 775 -21.58 -35.18 -15.81
C SER A 775 -21.53 -36.13 -14.63
N LEU A 776 -22.60 -36.82 -14.37
CA LEU A 776 -22.62 -37.85 -13.34
C LEU A 776 -22.10 -39.17 -13.96
N VAL A 777 -21.02 -39.69 -13.38
CA VAL A 777 -20.40 -40.94 -13.91
C VAL A 777 -21.15 -42.17 -13.38
N ASP A 778 -21.46 -42.13 -12.09
CA ASP A 778 -22.21 -43.19 -11.42
C ASP A 778 -22.93 -42.59 -10.18
N ASP A 779 -23.51 -43.43 -9.33
CA ASP A 779 -24.20 -42.96 -8.13
C ASP A 779 -23.24 -42.38 -7.07
N ASP A 780 -21.91 -42.50 -7.26
CA ASP A 780 -20.91 -42.22 -6.25
C ASP A 780 -20.07 -40.96 -6.56
N HIS A 781 -19.93 -40.54 -7.83
CA HIS A 781 -19.07 -39.38 -8.16
C HIS A 781 -19.47 -38.60 -9.40
N TRP A 782 -19.06 -37.34 -9.45
CA TRP A 782 -19.21 -36.43 -10.54
C TRP A 782 -17.89 -36.29 -11.32
N HIS A 783 -18.00 -36.23 -12.65
CA HIS A 783 -16.91 -35.90 -13.54
C HIS A 783 -17.04 -34.48 -14.09
N TYR A 784 -15.92 -33.73 -14.14
CA TYR A 784 -15.85 -32.41 -14.75
C TYR A 784 -14.82 -32.38 -15.85
N ASP A 785 -15.26 -32.03 -17.07
CA ASP A 785 -14.37 -31.54 -18.11
C ASP A 785 -14.16 -30.03 -17.95
N VAL A 786 -12.91 -29.59 -18.01
CA VAL A 786 -12.53 -28.18 -17.82
C VAL A 786 -12.13 -27.58 -19.16
N TYR A 787 -12.79 -26.49 -19.54
CA TYR A 787 -12.59 -25.81 -20.80
C TYR A 787 -12.13 -24.39 -20.60
N SER A 788 -11.04 -23.96 -21.24
CA SER A 788 -10.48 -22.60 -21.16
C SER A 788 -10.62 -21.85 -22.48
N CYS A 789 -10.77 -20.53 -22.41
CA CYS A 789 -10.82 -19.60 -23.51
C CYS A 789 -9.66 -18.61 -23.42
N ARG A 790 -8.72 -18.66 -24.39
CA ARG A 790 -7.50 -17.83 -24.40
C ARG A 790 -7.71 -16.40 -24.91
N ASP A 791 -8.94 -15.97 -25.12
CA ASP A 791 -9.26 -14.67 -25.67
C ASP A 791 -10.46 -14.03 -24.94
N SER A 792 -10.21 -12.95 -24.21
CA SER A 792 -11.25 -12.25 -23.46
C SER A 792 -12.40 -11.72 -24.31
N GLU A 793 -12.15 -11.38 -25.59
CA GLU A 793 -13.19 -10.98 -26.55
C GLU A 793 -14.15 -12.12 -26.89
N LYS A 794 -13.71 -13.35 -26.78
CA LYS A 794 -14.45 -14.56 -27.15
C LYS A 794 -15.10 -15.28 -25.96
N LEU A 795 -14.98 -14.70 -24.75
CA LEU A 795 -15.66 -15.23 -23.58
C LEU A 795 -17.18 -15.29 -23.77
N ALA A 796 -17.76 -16.37 -23.35
CA ALA A 796 -19.20 -16.63 -23.43
C ALA A 796 -19.70 -17.44 -22.24
N GLY A 797 -21.00 -17.36 -21.95
CA GLY A 797 -21.65 -18.18 -20.92
C GLY A 797 -21.95 -19.62 -21.35
N SER A 798 -21.30 -20.13 -22.37
CA SER A 798 -21.42 -21.51 -22.86
C SER A 798 -20.11 -21.94 -23.51
N ILE A 799 -19.86 -23.24 -23.54
CA ILE A 799 -18.72 -23.83 -24.24
C ILE A 799 -18.94 -23.70 -25.74
N THR A 800 -18.21 -22.78 -26.37
CA THR A 800 -18.23 -22.53 -27.82
C THR A 800 -16.97 -23.12 -28.46
N ALA A 801 -16.82 -22.99 -29.78
CA ALA A 801 -15.59 -23.40 -30.49
C ALA A 801 -14.32 -22.66 -30.02
N ASN A 802 -14.45 -21.55 -29.29
CA ASN A 802 -13.35 -20.79 -28.72
C ASN A 802 -12.83 -21.37 -27.38
N TYR A 803 -13.56 -22.36 -26.81
CA TYR A 803 -13.18 -23.05 -25.60
C TYR A 803 -12.61 -24.41 -25.96
N GLN A 804 -11.43 -24.72 -25.38
CA GLN A 804 -10.82 -26.04 -25.55
C GLN A 804 -10.68 -26.74 -24.20
N LYS A 805 -10.81 -28.08 -24.19
CA LYS A 805 -10.60 -28.86 -22.98
C LYS A 805 -9.12 -28.80 -22.58
N VAL A 806 -8.87 -28.36 -21.34
CA VAL A 806 -7.53 -28.20 -20.76
C VAL A 806 -7.25 -29.17 -19.61
N GLY A 807 -8.26 -29.86 -19.14
CA GLY A 807 -8.14 -30.87 -18.11
C GLY A 807 -9.48 -31.44 -17.67
N GLU A 808 -9.42 -32.27 -16.66
CA GLU A 808 -10.57 -32.95 -16.07
C GLU A 808 -10.33 -33.29 -14.60
N PHE A 809 -11.38 -33.48 -13.82
CA PHE A 809 -11.29 -33.99 -12.44
C PHE A 809 -12.60 -34.65 -12.01
N ASP A 810 -12.49 -35.52 -11.01
CA ASP A 810 -13.64 -36.22 -10.42
C ASP A 810 -13.89 -35.71 -8.99
N LEU A 811 -15.14 -35.43 -8.65
CA LEU A 811 -15.56 -35.19 -7.27
C LEU A 811 -16.03 -36.49 -6.63
N PRO A 812 -15.43 -36.91 -5.52
CA PRO A 812 -15.67 -38.24 -4.95
C PRO A 812 -17.03 -38.39 -4.24
N ASN A 813 -17.80 -37.32 -4.14
CA ASN A 813 -19.10 -37.37 -3.45
C ASN A 813 -20.22 -36.90 -4.38
N ALA A 814 -21.10 -37.83 -4.77
CA ALA A 814 -22.24 -37.55 -5.63
C ALA A 814 -23.37 -36.77 -4.96
N ASN A 815 -23.43 -36.73 -3.63
CA ASN A 815 -24.47 -36.00 -2.93
C ASN A 815 -24.44 -34.51 -3.21
N LYS A 816 -25.56 -33.95 -3.66
CA LYS A 816 -25.72 -32.52 -3.94
C LYS A 816 -25.22 -31.66 -2.77
N TRP A 817 -24.42 -30.63 -3.11
CA TRP A 817 -23.93 -29.64 -2.14
C TRP A 817 -22.95 -30.15 -1.09
N SER A 818 -22.49 -31.41 -1.20
CA SER A 818 -21.46 -31.94 -0.32
C SER A 818 -20.09 -31.32 -0.65
N TRP A 819 -19.36 -30.96 0.40
CA TRP A 819 -18.04 -30.38 0.26
C TRP A 819 -16.97 -31.45 0.04
N ASN A 820 -16.20 -31.32 -1.02
CA ASN A 820 -15.04 -32.14 -1.32
C ASN A 820 -13.80 -31.33 -1.05
N TYR A 821 -13.10 -31.61 0.04
CA TYR A 821 -11.90 -30.88 0.44
C TYR A 821 -10.71 -31.27 -0.43
N ILE A 822 -9.96 -30.25 -0.90
CA ILE A 822 -8.81 -30.41 -1.77
C ILE A 822 -7.64 -30.93 -0.95
N ARG A 823 -6.95 -31.89 -1.50
CA ARG A 823 -5.69 -32.43 -0.96
C ARG A 823 -4.50 -32.07 -1.84
N ALA A 824 -4.67 -32.03 -3.15
CA ALA A 824 -3.64 -31.61 -4.09
C ALA A 824 -4.27 -30.86 -5.28
N LEU A 825 -3.50 -29.95 -5.85
CA LEU A 825 -3.81 -29.16 -7.05
C LEU A 825 -2.87 -29.58 -8.19
N ASN A 826 -3.25 -29.29 -9.42
CA ASN A 826 -2.36 -29.41 -10.58
C ASN A 826 -1.24 -28.33 -10.52
N LYS A 827 -0.35 -28.34 -11.50
CA LYS A 827 0.76 -27.38 -11.59
C LYS A 827 0.22 -25.95 -11.71
N MET A 828 0.91 -25.03 -11.07
CA MET A 828 0.56 -23.60 -11.02
C MET A 828 0.57 -22.92 -12.39
N ALA A 829 1.42 -23.37 -13.32
CA ALA A 829 1.49 -22.87 -14.70
C ALA A 829 0.43 -23.45 -15.65
N ALA A 830 -0.49 -24.29 -15.17
CA ALA A 830 -1.55 -24.87 -16.01
C ALA A 830 -2.57 -23.78 -16.45
N GLU A 831 -3.30 -24.05 -17.53
CA GLU A 831 -4.33 -23.14 -18.07
C GLU A 831 -5.49 -22.90 -17.10
N ALA A 832 -5.80 -23.89 -16.29
CA ALA A 832 -6.86 -23.81 -15.26
C ALA A 832 -6.40 -24.49 -13.99
N GLN A 833 -6.86 -23.98 -12.86
CA GLN A 833 -6.60 -24.61 -11.58
C GLN A 833 -7.56 -25.75 -11.31
N ILE A 834 -7.00 -26.96 -11.25
CA ILE A 834 -7.75 -28.20 -11.14
C ILE A 834 -7.29 -28.96 -9.89
N PRO A 835 -8.21 -29.43 -9.03
CA PRO A 835 -7.86 -30.37 -7.97
C PRO A 835 -7.48 -31.74 -8.56
N THR A 836 -6.35 -32.27 -8.12
CA THR A 836 -5.87 -33.59 -8.54
C THR A 836 -6.16 -34.66 -7.51
N LYS A 837 -6.37 -34.24 -6.25
CA LYS A 837 -6.75 -35.16 -5.17
C LYS A 837 -7.68 -34.48 -4.19
N PHE A 838 -8.63 -35.25 -3.65
CA PHE A 838 -9.52 -34.90 -2.56
C PHE A 838 -9.26 -35.78 -1.34
N GLY A 839 -9.91 -35.50 -0.21
CA GLY A 839 -9.79 -36.25 1.02
C GLY A 839 -9.25 -35.51 2.21
N GLY A 840 -9.19 -34.17 2.12
CA GLY A 840 -8.88 -33.27 3.23
C GLY A 840 -10.11 -32.93 4.10
N SER A 841 -9.96 -31.91 4.92
CA SER A 841 -11.02 -31.30 5.74
C SER A 841 -10.77 -29.82 5.91
N SER A 842 -11.66 -29.10 6.59
CA SER A 842 -11.48 -27.69 6.93
C SER A 842 -10.27 -27.42 7.84
N SER A 843 -9.60 -28.45 8.34
CA SER A 843 -8.41 -28.34 9.20
C SER A 843 -7.17 -29.01 8.61
N THR A 844 -7.24 -29.53 7.39
CA THR A 844 -6.09 -30.23 6.77
C THR A 844 -5.55 -29.46 5.58
N TYR A 845 -4.25 -29.40 5.47
CA TYR A 845 -3.37 -28.96 4.37
C TYR A 845 -3.89 -27.70 3.62
N VAL A 846 -4.57 -27.88 2.46
CA VAL A 846 -5.05 -26.75 1.64
C VAL A 846 -6.25 -26.03 2.30
N LYS A 847 -7.06 -26.74 3.09
CA LYS A 847 -8.22 -26.20 3.84
C LYS A 847 -9.25 -25.46 2.96
N ALA A 848 -9.43 -25.89 1.74
CA ALA A 848 -10.42 -25.37 0.80
C ALA A 848 -11.16 -26.51 0.13
N ALA A 849 -12.38 -26.26 -0.36
CA ALA A 849 -13.22 -27.30 -0.89
C ALA A 849 -14.04 -26.90 -2.11
N PHE A 850 -14.46 -27.91 -2.88
CA PHE A 850 -15.40 -27.81 -4.00
C PHE A 850 -16.70 -28.51 -3.63
N PRO A 851 -17.88 -27.89 -3.78
CA PRO A 851 -19.12 -28.58 -3.56
C PRO A 851 -19.53 -29.42 -4.76
N SER A 852 -20.20 -30.55 -4.52
CA SER A 852 -20.80 -31.33 -5.58
C SER A 852 -21.96 -30.57 -6.22
N PRO A 853 -22.16 -30.69 -7.56
CA PRO A 853 -23.16 -29.92 -8.29
C PRO A 853 -24.59 -30.41 -7.98
N GLY A 854 -25.57 -29.59 -8.36
CA GLY A 854 -26.98 -29.97 -8.24
C GLY A 854 -27.50 -30.85 -9.37
N GLY A 855 -26.76 -31.01 -10.47
CA GLY A 855 -27.10 -31.77 -11.66
C GLY A 855 -26.00 -31.70 -12.72
N ALA A 856 -26.20 -32.35 -13.86
CA ALA A 856 -25.32 -32.25 -15.00
C ALA A 856 -25.51 -30.87 -15.71
N GLY A 857 -24.45 -30.32 -16.29
CA GLY A 857 -24.54 -29.04 -17.00
C GLY A 857 -23.21 -28.29 -17.08
N VAL A 858 -23.27 -27.10 -17.70
CA VAL A 858 -22.14 -26.18 -17.77
C VAL A 858 -22.20 -25.24 -16.58
N TYR A 859 -21.08 -25.15 -15.88
CA TYR A 859 -20.90 -24.34 -14.68
C TYR A 859 -19.80 -23.30 -14.87
N ALA A 860 -20.00 -22.13 -14.27
CA ALA A 860 -18.99 -21.10 -14.12
C ALA A 860 -18.40 -21.23 -12.70
N PRO A 861 -17.08 -21.38 -12.53
CA PRO A 861 -16.49 -21.45 -11.19
C PRO A 861 -16.69 -20.14 -10.44
N TRP A 862 -16.99 -20.25 -9.16
CA TRP A 862 -17.07 -19.15 -8.22
C TRP A 862 -15.95 -19.33 -7.20
N ARG A 863 -14.94 -18.46 -7.23
CA ARG A 863 -13.69 -18.61 -6.49
C ARG A 863 -13.73 -17.99 -5.10
N PHE A 864 -12.88 -18.48 -4.20
CA PHE A 864 -12.49 -17.96 -2.88
C PHE A 864 -13.46 -18.21 -1.74
N GLY A 865 -14.76 -18.26 -1.97
CA GLY A 865 -15.76 -18.40 -0.93
C GLY A 865 -16.42 -17.08 -0.51
N HIS A 866 -17.39 -17.16 0.40
CA HIS A 866 -18.13 -16.00 0.88
C HIS A 866 -18.30 -16.05 2.41
N LEU A 867 -18.86 -14.96 2.98
CA LEU A 867 -18.97 -14.72 4.43
C LEU A 867 -19.78 -15.75 5.25
N TYR A 868 -20.45 -16.70 4.60
CA TYR A 868 -21.28 -17.71 5.29
C TYR A 868 -20.61 -19.09 5.42
N HIS A 869 -19.71 -19.46 4.52
CA HIS A 869 -19.22 -20.84 4.43
C HIS A 869 -18.08 -21.18 5.39
N GLY A 870 -17.31 -20.21 5.86
CA GLY A 870 -16.21 -20.47 6.80
C GLY A 870 -15.17 -21.45 6.26
N GLY A 871 -15.01 -22.59 6.90
CA GLY A 871 -13.94 -23.55 6.64
C GLY A 871 -13.72 -24.05 5.20
N PRO A 872 -14.74 -24.24 4.34
CA PRO A 872 -14.52 -24.54 2.92
C PRO A 872 -13.89 -23.42 2.09
N CYS A 873 -13.92 -22.17 2.56
CA CYS A 873 -13.40 -21.01 1.85
C CYS A 873 -11.88 -20.96 1.89
N GLY A 874 -11.28 -20.29 0.92
CA GLY A 874 -9.83 -20.07 0.80
C GLY A 874 -9.46 -19.76 -0.63
N LEU A 875 -8.21 -19.33 -0.86
CA LEU A 875 -7.73 -19.00 -2.21
C LEU A 875 -7.93 -20.13 -3.23
N PRO A 876 -7.74 -21.42 -2.88
CA PRO A 876 -7.99 -22.51 -3.81
C PRO A 876 -9.47 -22.94 -3.92
N CYS A 877 -10.38 -22.38 -3.11
CA CYS A 877 -11.79 -22.76 -3.13
C CYS A 877 -12.44 -22.40 -4.48
N ALA A 878 -13.26 -23.33 -4.99
CA ALA A 878 -14.15 -23.02 -6.10
C ALA A 878 -15.52 -23.66 -5.90
N TYR A 879 -16.56 -22.94 -6.28
CA TYR A 879 -17.94 -23.36 -6.24
C TYR A 879 -18.42 -23.59 -7.67
N GLY A 880 -18.27 -24.80 -8.17
CA GLY A 880 -18.63 -25.20 -9.53
C GLY A 880 -20.03 -25.81 -9.64
N ALA A 881 -21.02 -25.20 -9.01
CA ALA A 881 -22.36 -25.72 -8.96
C ALA A 881 -23.44 -24.77 -9.49
N TYR A 882 -23.02 -23.61 -10.03
CA TYR A 882 -23.91 -22.64 -10.66
C TYR A 882 -23.52 -22.37 -12.11
N GLY A 883 -24.51 -22.29 -12.99
CA GLY A 883 -24.27 -21.91 -14.39
C GLY A 883 -23.97 -20.42 -14.54
N PRO A 884 -23.41 -19.99 -15.69
CA PRO A 884 -22.99 -18.62 -15.95
C PRO A 884 -24.10 -17.56 -15.91
N GLY A 885 -25.36 -17.98 -16.01
CA GLY A 885 -26.53 -17.09 -15.89
C GLY A 885 -27.11 -17.01 -14.49
N PHE A 886 -26.56 -17.74 -13.53
CA PHE A 886 -27.06 -17.75 -12.17
C PHE A 886 -26.53 -16.53 -11.38
N SER A 887 -27.37 -15.93 -10.57
CA SER A 887 -27.00 -14.80 -9.72
C SER A 887 -27.56 -14.95 -8.33
N ARG A 888 -26.81 -14.47 -7.35
CA ARG A 888 -27.22 -14.42 -5.94
C ARG A 888 -26.41 -13.37 -5.16
N TRP A 889 -26.82 -13.12 -3.92
CA TRP A 889 -26.16 -12.16 -3.04
C TRP A 889 -24.66 -12.44 -2.82
N ALA A 890 -24.26 -13.70 -2.92
CA ALA A 890 -22.89 -14.16 -2.61
C ALA A 890 -21.97 -14.21 -3.82
N GLY A 891 -22.45 -13.90 -5.02
CA GLY A 891 -21.64 -13.81 -6.25
C GLY A 891 -21.40 -12.36 -6.65
N VAL A 892 -20.15 -11.98 -6.86
CA VAL A 892 -19.73 -10.65 -7.32
C VAL A 892 -18.74 -10.82 -8.45
N PRO A 893 -18.97 -10.19 -9.62
CA PRO A 893 -18.02 -10.25 -10.71
C PRO A 893 -16.77 -9.42 -10.40
N ARG A 894 -15.68 -9.74 -11.09
CA ARG A 894 -14.44 -9.00 -11.08
C ARG A 894 -13.92 -8.88 -12.51
N LEU A 895 -13.31 -7.76 -12.85
CA LEU A 895 -12.72 -7.55 -14.17
C LEU A 895 -11.52 -8.47 -14.40
N ALA A 896 -11.23 -8.73 -15.67
CA ALA A 896 -9.88 -9.10 -16.12
C ALA A 896 -9.54 -8.27 -17.35
N GLY A 897 -8.32 -7.79 -17.43
CA GLY A 897 -7.82 -7.05 -18.57
C GLY A 897 -7.51 -7.96 -19.76
N SER A 898 -7.34 -7.37 -20.94
CA SER A 898 -7.00 -8.07 -22.20
C SER A 898 -5.69 -8.86 -22.13
N GLY A 899 -4.88 -8.68 -21.11
CA GLY A 899 -3.67 -9.45 -20.86
C GLY A 899 -3.88 -10.94 -20.68
N LYS A 900 -5.13 -11.34 -20.55
CA LYS A 900 -5.50 -12.75 -20.56
C LYS A 900 -5.70 -13.31 -21.99
N LYS A 901 -5.53 -12.46 -23.01
CA LYS A 901 -5.38 -12.92 -24.39
C LYS A 901 -4.03 -13.61 -24.52
N ARG A 902 -4.07 -14.91 -24.72
CA ARG A 902 -2.91 -15.81 -24.84
C ARG A 902 -2.76 -16.26 -26.29
N GLY A 903 -1.60 -16.82 -26.65
CA GLY A 903 -1.35 -17.41 -27.95
C GLY A 903 -2.42 -18.44 -28.35
N GLU A 904 -2.57 -18.68 -29.63
CA GLU A 904 -3.48 -19.72 -30.15
C GLU A 904 -3.17 -21.08 -29.55
N TRP A 905 -4.19 -21.95 -29.52
CA TRP A 905 -3.98 -23.32 -29.09
C TRP A 905 -2.97 -24.00 -30.01
N PRO A 906 -2.05 -24.80 -29.49
CA PRO A 906 -1.21 -25.67 -30.34
C PRO A 906 -2.12 -26.51 -31.22
N ALA A 907 -1.76 -26.61 -32.52
CA ALA A 907 -2.53 -27.36 -33.52
C ALA A 907 -2.53 -28.88 -33.23
#